data_62e28c054cf745d822d6f4d5414d1665
#
_entry.id   62e28c054cf745d822d6f4d5414d1665
#
_cell.length_a   1.000
_cell.length_b   1.000
_cell.length_c   1.000
_cell.angle_alpha   90.00
_cell.angle_beta   90.00
_cell.angle_gamma   90.00
#
_symmetry.space_group_name_H-M   'P 1'
#
loop_
_entity.id
_entity.type
_entity.pdbx_description
1 polymer ?
#
loop_
_entity_poly.entity_id
_entity_poly.type
_entity_poly.pdbx_seq_one_letter_code
_entity_poly.pdbx_strand_id
1 'polypeptide(L)'
;MQNKGFVKVFAVLLTLACAFYLSFSFVTRYQMNKAAEDPKGSAHYLDSMQNQKVWLGIYTLKQCREMEIGLGLDLKGGMNVILEVSVPDVVKALADNKPDEAFNKAVAEAAKLQINSQEDFITLFIREYKKLAPEGKLAELFATQQLKDKVNTRSTDAEVEKVLREEVSAAVDNSFNVLRTRIDRFGVAQPNIQTLEGKMGRIMVELPGIKEPERVRKLLQGSANLEFWETFEAKDIVPVLASADNRARGLLNADAPADSAMVEADTTAVAEASAVSAKDSLAAALKGETATASNTNIEELKKEHPLLAVLQLNQSGVGCIVGYADYKDTADVNRILNMKAVKEVMPRDLKLMWGVKASDMDKTGRIFELYAIKSTERNGRAPLEGDVVTDAKDEYDQFNKPCVSMSMNTEGSRRWAALTKKNIGREIAIVLDGYVYSAPRVNSEITGGNSQITGNFTPEVTKDLANVLKSGKMPAPARIVQEDIVGPSLGQESINQGIVSFIVALIVLMIYMCAMYGFIPGMVANGALFINFFFTLGILSSFQAALTMSGIAGMVLSLGMAVDANVLIYERTKEELRAGKGTKQALAEGYKNAFSAIFDSNLTSIITGIILFNFGTGPIRGFATTLIIGILCSFFSAVFLTRLVYEHFMNKDKWLNLTFTTGLSKNLMQNVHYNFMGITKRSFTIWGVIIVVCIISFFVRGLAQSIDFTGGRNFVVQFEQVVQPETVRSLLQPKVGDANVQAIALGTDGKTIRVTTNYRINEDSPTIDAEIEEFLYNALKEGDLLGEGTTLEIFIDRDNRAGGSIISSQKVGPSIADDIKTSAVWSVVLALIAIGLYILIRFSNIAFSIGATVALMVDTVLIIGAYSLCYGWMPFSLEIDQTFIGAILTAIGYSINDKVVIFDRVREFIGLYPKRDRTQLFNDSLNTTLARTINTSLSTLIVLLSIFILGGDSIRSFAFAMILGVVIGTLSSLFVAAPVAYLTMGHKMPKQAGEAE
;
A
#
# COMPACT_ATOMS: atom_id res chain seq x y z
N MET A 1 -1.02 -24.64 39.58
CA MET A 1 -0.63 -23.24 39.40
C MET A 1 -0.23 -22.65 40.76
N GLN A 2 1.03 -22.28 40.91
CA GLN A 2 1.54 -21.63 42.15
C GLN A 2 1.03 -20.19 42.31
N ASN A 3 0.54 -19.50 41.28
CA ASN A 3 0.13 -18.07 41.32
C ASN A 3 -1.28 -17.83 40.75
N LYS A 4 -2.33 -18.50 41.26
CA LYS A 4 -3.73 -18.28 40.86
C LYS A 4 -4.21 -16.84 41.06
N GLY A 5 -3.70 -16.15 42.09
CA GLY A 5 -4.01 -14.77 42.38
C GLY A 5 -3.53 -13.82 41.29
N PHE A 6 -2.31 -14.02 40.80
CA PHE A 6 -1.72 -13.22 39.74
C PHE A 6 -2.53 -13.31 38.44
N VAL A 7 -2.88 -14.52 38.00
CA VAL A 7 -3.67 -14.71 36.76
C VAL A 7 -5.06 -14.04 36.84
N LYS A 8 -5.71 -14.10 38.04
CA LYS A 8 -7.02 -13.42 38.23
C LYS A 8 -6.85 -11.91 38.16
N VAL A 9 -5.88 -11.33 38.84
CA VAL A 9 -5.62 -9.89 38.86
C VAL A 9 -5.27 -9.43 37.42
N PHE A 10 -4.38 -10.15 36.75
CA PHE A 10 -4.02 -9.85 35.38
C PHE A 10 -5.21 -9.88 34.41
N ALA A 11 -6.06 -10.92 34.50
CA ALA A 11 -7.27 -11.03 33.68
C ALA A 11 -8.23 -9.87 33.91
N VAL A 12 -8.44 -9.46 35.17
CA VAL A 12 -9.30 -8.30 35.51
C VAL A 12 -8.73 -7.01 34.96
N LEU A 13 -7.42 -6.75 35.18
CA LEU A 13 -6.77 -5.55 34.64
C LEU A 13 -6.82 -5.49 33.13
N LEU A 14 -6.54 -6.61 32.44
CA LEU A 14 -6.63 -6.68 30.98
C LEU A 14 -8.05 -6.43 30.49
N THR A 15 -9.07 -7.02 31.17
CA THR A 15 -10.47 -6.78 30.82
C THR A 15 -10.86 -5.30 30.97
N LEU A 16 -10.43 -4.66 32.07
CA LEU A 16 -10.70 -3.24 32.30
C LEU A 16 -9.98 -2.36 31.26
N ALA A 17 -8.74 -2.66 30.92
CA ALA A 17 -8.00 -1.94 29.90
C ALA A 17 -8.67 -2.09 28.52
N CYS A 18 -9.02 -3.31 28.13
CA CYS A 18 -9.72 -3.56 26.86
C CYS A 18 -11.09 -2.85 26.81
N ALA A 19 -11.88 -2.91 27.90
CA ALA A 19 -13.15 -2.21 27.99
C ALA A 19 -12.98 -0.69 27.87
N PHE A 20 -11.95 -0.12 28.50
CA PHE A 20 -11.64 1.29 28.44
C PHE A 20 -11.31 1.72 27.00
N TYR A 21 -10.40 1.05 26.30
CA TYR A 21 -10.04 1.41 24.93
C TYR A 21 -11.19 1.20 23.94
N LEU A 22 -11.96 0.12 24.05
CA LEU A 22 -13.13 -0.11 23.21
C LEU A 22 -14.25 0.92 23.43
N SER A 23 -14.33 1.53 24.62
CA SER A 23 -15.33 2.54 24.92
C SER A 23 -15.21 3.80 24.06
N PHE A 24 -14.01 4.15 23.58
CA PHE A 24 -13.81 5.27 22.68
C PHE A 24 -14.59 5.10 21.38
N SER A 25 -14.55 3.91 20.77
CA SER A 25 -15.31 3.60 19.54
C SER A 25 -16.82 3.71 19.75
N PHE A 26 -17.35 3.32 20.93
CA PHE A 26 -18.77 3.50 21.25
C PHE A 26 -19.17 4.97 21.39
N VAL A 27 -18.32 5.77 22.06
CA VAL A 27 -18.58 7.21 22.24
C VAL A 27 -18.55 7.94 20.89
N THR A 28 -17.54 7.65 20.08
CA THR A 28 -17.43 8.26 18.74
C THR A 28 -18.63 7.90 17.88
N ARG A 29 -19.01 6.62 17.83
CA ARG A 29 -20.19 6.18 17.06
C ARG A 29 -21.48 6.84 17.53
N TYR A 30 -21.68 7.01 18.82
CA TYR A 30 -22.83 7.71 19.38
C TYR A 30 -22.87 9.18 18.94
N GLN A 31 -21.72 9.87 18.96
CA GLN A 31 -21.63 11.26 18.51
C GLN A 31 -21.82 11.40 17.00
N MET A 32 -21.32 10.43 16.21
CA MET A 32 -21.55 10.41 14.77
C MET A 32 -23.01 10.20 14.38
N ASN A 33 -23.75 9.33 15.11
CA ASN A 33 -25.18 9.18 14.90
C ASN A 33 -25.92 10.48 15.19
N LYS A 34 -25.56 11.20 16.27
CA LYS A 34 -26.11 12.53 16.55
C LYS A 34 -25.78 13.57 15.49
N ALA A 35 -24.56 13.51 14.93
CA ALA A 35 -24.18 14.41 13.86
C ALA A 35 -24.99 14.18 12.57
N ALA A 36 -25.41 12.94 12.31
CA ALA A 36 -26.26 12.60 11.16
C ALA A 36 -27.70 13.18 11.31
N GLU A 37 -28.15 13.42 12.53
CA GLU A 37 -29.47 13.98 12.86
C GLU A 37 -29.48 15.51 12.97
N ASP A 38 -28.29 16.19 12.87
CA ASP A 38 -28.20 17.64 13.03
C ASP A 38 -28.80 18.37 11.81
N PRO A 39 -29.81 19.26 12.03
CA PRO A 39 -30.40 20.03 10.95
C PRO A 39 -29.45 20.94 10.17
N LYS A 40 -28.32 21.32 10.76
CA LYS A 40 -27.25 22.14 10.13
C LYS A 40 -26.18 21.34 9.38
N GLY A 41 -26.34 20.02 9.35
CA GLY A 41 -25.42 19.11 8.71
C GLY A 41 -24.35 18.52 9.64
N SER A 42 -23.95 17.30 9.34
CA SER A 42 -23.01 16.51 10.16
C SER A 42 -21.64 17.20 10.34
N ALA A 43 -21.14 17.88 9.33
CA ALA A 43 -19.88 18.61 9.39
C ALA A 43 -19.90 19.74 10.43
N HIS A 44 -20.96 20.53 10.47
CA HIS A 44 -21.15 21.61 11.44
C HIS A 44 -21.19 21.09 12.88
N TYR A 45 -21.93 19.99 13.13
CA TYR A 45 -21.98 19.36 14.44
C TYR A 45 -20.60 18.89 14.91
N LEU A 46 -19.90 18.15 14.06
CA LEU A 46 -18.58 17.60 14.39
C LEU A 46 -17.54 18.69 14.67
N ASP A 47 -17.57 19.78 13.92
CA ASP A 47 -16.66 20.93 14.10
C ASP A 47 -16.94 21.65 15.43
N SER A 48 -18.21 21.87 15.76
CA SER A 48 -18.63 22.50 17.03
C SER A 48 -18.28 21.65 18.26
N MET A 49 -18.32 20.32 18.13
CA MET A 49 -18.07 19.36 19.22
C MET A 49 -16.62 18.93 19.35
N GLN A 50 -15.75 19.22 18.37
CA GLN A 50 -14.41 18.70 18.24
C GLN A 50 -13.55 18.88 19.50
N ASN A 51 -13.64 20.06 20.14
CA ASN A 51 -12.90 20.41 21.34
C ASN A 51 -13.70 20.22 22.63
N GLN A 52 -14.96 19.75 22.56
CA GLN A 52 -15.77 19.51 23.75
C GLN A 52 -15.45 18.16 24.37
N LYS A 53 -15.42 18.11 25.71
CA LYS A 53 -15.17 16.90 26.48
C LYS A 53 -16.40 16.00 26.47
N VAL A 54 -16.34 14.91 25.70
CA VAL A 54 -17.48 13.99 25.49
C VAL A 54 -17.38 12.68 26.27
N TRP A 55 -16.18 12.33 26.79
CA TRP A 55 -15.96 11.08 27.52
C TRP A 55 -15.30 11.31 28.86
N LEU A 56 -15.87 10.76 29.93
CA LEU A 56 -15.43 10.87 31.34
C LEU A 56 -15.17 12.32 31.83
N GLY A 57 -15.64 13.34 31.09
CA GLY A 57 -15.34 14.74 31.37
C GLY A 57 -13.85 15.13 31.14
N ILE A 58 -13.05 14.23 30.59
CA ILE A 58 -11.60 14.40 30.37
C ILE A 58 -11.27 14.47 28.88
N TYR A 59 -11.79 13.53 28.08
CA TYR A 59 -11.44 13.35 26.67
C TYR A 59 -12.35 14.14 25.74
N THR A 60 -11.74 14.89 24.80
CA THR A 60 -12.47 15.63 23.76
C THR A 60 -12.92 14.67 22.64
N LEU A 61 -13.88 15.12 21.79
CA LEU A 61 -14.31 14.32 20.64
C LEU A 61 -13.14 14.01 19.70
N LYS A 62 -12.24 14.98 19.48
CA LYS A 62 -11.02 14.77 18.69
C LYS A 62 -10.18 13.65 19.26
N GLN A 63 -9.87 13.67 20.56
CA GLN A 63 -9.10 12.62 21.22
C GLN A 63 -9.81 11.25 21.19
N CYS A 64 -11.14 11.23 21.33
CA CYS A 64 -11.90 9.98 21.19
C CYS A 64 -11.78 9.39 19.78
N ARG A 65 -11.81 10.23 18.73
CA ARG A 65 -11.61 9.81 17.33
C ARG A 65 -10.19 9.34 17.03
N GLU A 66 -9.20 9.89 17.71
CA GLU A 66 -7.79 9.43 17.60
C GLU A 66 -7.55 8.08 18.28
N MET A 67 -8.35 7.76 19.33
CA MET A 67 -8.23 6.53 20.12
C MET A 67 -9.24 5.44 19.76
N GLU A 68 -10.17 5.67 18.84
CA GLU A 68 -11.09 4.64 18.35
C GLU A 68 -10.34 3.57 17.54
N ILE A 69 -10.98 2.42 17.29
CA ILE A 69 -10.41 1.39 16.41
C ILE A 69 -10.26 1.98 15.00
N GLY A 70 -9.02 2.07 14.53
CA GLY A 70 -8.72 2.46 13.16
C GLY A 70 -9.29 1.44 12.18
N LEU A 71 -10.01 1.89 11.14
CA LEU A 71 -10.40 1.06 10.01
C LEU A 71 -9.42 1.30 8.88
N GLY A 72 -8.87 0.23 8.32
CA GLY A 72 -7.96 0.29 7.18
C GLY A 72 -8.64 0.73 5.90
N LEU A 73 -7.84 0.94 4.87
CA LEU A 73 -8.26 1.38 3.55
C LEU A 73 -9.37 0.51 2.94
N ASP A 74 -9.22 -0.81 3.05
CA ASP A 74 -10.13 -1.81 2.49
C ASP A 74 -11.55 -1.74 3.10
N LEU A 75 -11.66 -1.17 4.31
CA LEU A 75 -12.92 -1.08 5.05
C LEU A 75 -13.57 0.31 4.99
N LYS A 76 -12.77 1.37 5.07
CA LYS A 76 -13.28 2.76 5.11
C LYS A 76 -13.27 3.44 3.74
N GLY A 77 -12.60 2.82 2.77
CA GLY A 77 -12.19 3.49 1.55
C GLY A 77 -11.06 4.48 1.81
N GLY A 78 -10.57 5.14 0.77
CA GLY A 78 -9.52 6.13 0.88
C GLY A 78 -8.33 5.85 -0.04
N MET A 79 -7.14 6.27 0.36
CA MET A 79 -5.93 6.21 -0.46
C MET A 79 -4.73 5.71 0.35
N ASN A 80 -3.96 4.81 -0.24
CA ASN A 80 -2.64 4.39 0.24
C ASN A 80 -1.61 4.68 -0.84
N VAL A 81 -0.51 5.33 -0.48
CA VAL A 81 0.58 5.64 -1.40
C VAL A 81 1.93 5.26 -0.81
N ILE A 82 2.81 4.75 -1.66
CA ILE A 82 4.23 4.67 -1.36
C ILE A 82 4.92 5.78 -2.16
N LEU A 83 5.52 6.71 -1.42
CA LEU A 83 6.31 7.80 -1.95
C LEU A 83 7.77 7.40 -1.95
N GLU A 84 8.48 7.72 -3.02
CA GLU A 84 9.94 7.62 -3.10
C GLU A 84 10.53 9.02 -3.24
N VAL A 85 11.33 9.44 -2.25
CA VAL A 85 12.06 10.71 -2.29
C VAL A 85 13.15 10.60 -3.35
N SER A 86 13.25 11.60 -4.22
CA SER A 86 14.21 11.62 -5.32
C SER A 86 15.65 11.73 -4.82
N VAL A 87 16.29 10.59 -4.57
CA VAL A 87 17.71 10.54 -4.20
C VAL A 87 18.62 11.18 -5.27
N PRO A 88 18.36 11.02 -6.59
CA PRO A 88 19.09 11.74 -7.63
C PRO A 88 19.12 13.25 -7.43
N ASP A 89 18.00 13.84 -7.04
CA ASP A 89 17.89 15.30 -6.87
C ASP A 89 18.56 15.75 -5.56
N VAL A 90 18.52 14.91 -4.49
CA VAL A 90 19.33 15.17 -3.28
C VAL A 90 20.81 15.18 -3.63
N VAL A 91 21.30 14.19 -4.37
CA VAL A 91 22.72 14.11 -4.77
C VAL A 91 23.13 15.30 -5.64
N LYS A 92 22.29 15.75 -6.57
CA LYS A 92 22.53 16.97 -7.36
C LYS A 92 22.59 18.22 -6.48
N ALA A 93 21.67 18.35 -5.52
CA ALA A 93 21.63 19.47 -4.60
C ALA A 93 22.89 19.53 -3.71
N LEU A 94 23.36 18.37 -3.21
CA LEU A 94 24.60 18.27 -2.42
C LEU A 94 25.85 18.63 -3.23
N ALA A 95 25.84 18.41 -4.54
CA ALA A 95 26.89 18.83 -5.48
C ALA A 95 26.72 20.29 -5.93
N ASP A 96 25.81 21.07 -5.31
CA ASP A 96 25.49 22.49 -5.68
C ASP A 96 25.09 22.66 -7.16
N ASN A 97 24.43 21.67 -7.74
CA ASN A 97 24.00 21.62 -9.14
C ASN A 97 25.13 21.92 -10.14
N LYS A 98 26.33 21.41 -9.87
CA LYS A 98 27.49 21.66 -10.75
C LYS A 98 27.20 21.25 -12.19
N PRO A 99 27.59 22.08 -13.17
CA PRO A 99 27.40 21.80 -14.59
C PRO A 99 28.46 20.84 -15.16
N ASP A 100 28.80 19.76 -14.42
CA ASP A 100 29.71 18.71 -14.87
C ASP A 100 28.94 17.71 -15.73
N GLU A 101 29.40 17.53 -16.99
CA GLU A 101 28.72 16.65 -17.95
C GLU A 101 28.81 15.17 -17.54
N ALA A 102 29.97 14.72 -17.01
CA ALA A 102 30.16 13.35 -16.54
C ALA A 102 29.30 13.05 -15.33
N PHE A 103 29.21 13.99 -14.37
CA PHE A 103 28.34 13.90 -13.21
C PHE A 103 26.87 13.79 -13.62
N ASN A 104 26.40 14.69 -14.46
CA ASN A 104 24.98 14.72 -14.87
C ASN A 104 24.60 13.47 -15.69
N LYS A 105 25.47 12.97 -16.56
CA LYS A 105 25.28 11.71 -17.28
C LYS A 105 25.27 10.52 -16.32
N ALA A 106 26.19 10.45 -15.35
CA ALA A 106 26.23 9.40 -14.35
C ALA A 106 24.95 9.35 -13.51
N VAL A 107 24.46 10.51 -13.06
CA VAL A 107 23.19 10.63 -12.31
C VAL A 107 22.00 10.15 -13.18
N ALA A 108 21.95 10.54 -14.45
CA ALA A 108 20.86 10.14 -15.35
C ALA A 108 20.88 8.64 -15.66
N GLU A 109 22.05 8.06 -15.92
CA GLU A 109 22.16 6.62 -16.17
C GLU A 109 21.90 5.79 -14.90
N ALA A 110 22.39 6.22 -13.73
CA ALA A 110 22.09 5.58 -12.46
C ALA A 110 20.59 5.61 -12.15
N ALA A 111 19.90 6.73 -12.44
CA ALA A 111 18.45 6.83 -12.26
C ALA A 111 17.67 5.87 -13.17
N LYS A 112 18.11 5.68 -14.43
CA LYS A 112 17.50 4.69 -15.32
C LYS A 112 17.74 3.25 -14.84
N LEU A 113 18.97 2.95 -14.37
CA LEU A 113 19.31 1.64 -13.84
C LEU A 113 18.55 1.31 -12.55
N GLN A 114 18.27 2.32 -11.71
CA GLN A 114 17.54 2.15 -10.46
C GLN A 114 16.11 1.59 -10.68
N ILE A 115 15.47 1.91 -11.81
CA ILE A 115 14.12 1.43 -12.13
C ILE A 115 14.08 -0.11 -12.16
N ASN A 116 15.15 -0.75 -12.63
CA ASN A 116 15.24 -2.20 -12.83
C ASN A 116 16.31 -2.88 -11.96
N SER A 117 16.89 -2.18 -10.98
CA SER A 117 17.95 -2.69 -10.11
C SER A 117 17.53 -2.70 -8.64
N GLN A 118 18.01 -3.72 -7.91
CA GLN A 118 17.85 -3.80 -6.45
C GLN A 118 18.94 -3.03 -5.68
N GLU A 119 19.99 -2.58 -6.37
CA GLU A 119 21.07 -1.79 -5.77
C GLU A 119 20.57 -0.38 -5.44
N ASP A 120 21.08 0.19 -4.37
CA ASP A 120 20.76 1.57 -4.02
C ASP A 120 21.36 2.59 -5.01
N PHE A 121 20.69 3.74 -5.13
CA PHE A 121 21.08 4.78 -6.09
C PHE A 121 22.54 5.24 -5.92
N ILE A 122 23.02 5.38 -4.68
CA ILE A 122 24.38 5.89 -4.41
C ILE A 122 25.41 4.92 -4.96
N THR A 123 25.22 3.61 -4.76
CA THR A 123 26.09 2.56 -5.33
C THR A 123 26.09 2.60 -6.86
N LEU A 124 24.89 2.68 -7.47
CA LEU A 124 24.73 2.78 -8.93
C LEU A 124 25.42 4.05 -9.47
N PHE A 125 25.19 5.19 -8.83
CA PHE A 125 25.78 6.48 -9.22
C PHE A 125 27.31 6.45 -9.18
N ILE A 126 27.90 5.95 -8.09
CA ILE A 126 29.36 5.87 -7.96
C ILE A 126 29.95 4.96 -9.04
N ARG A 127 29.28 3.83 -9.31
CA ARG A 127 29.69 2.90 -10.36
C ARG A 127 29.66 3.53 -11.74
N GLU A 128 28.58 4.21 -12.10
CA GLU A 128 28.44 4.86 -13.41
C GLU A 128 29.34 6.09 -13.53
N TYR A 129 29.55 6.86 -12.46
CA TYR A 129 30.48 7.97 -12.46
C TYR A 129 31.93 7.51 -12.69
N LYS A 130 32.37 6.41 -12.04
CA LYS A 130 33.70 5.83 -12.24
C LYS A 130 33.91 5.22 -13.63
N LYS A 131 32.86 4.79 -14.31
CA LYS A 131 32.93 4.39 -15.73
C LYS A 131 33.16 5.57 -16.66
N LEU A 132 32.53 6.70 -16.40
CA LEU A 132 32.60 7.90 -17.22
C LEU A 132 33.86 8.75 -16.91
N ALA A 133 34.30 8.77 -15.67
CA ALA A 133 35.47 9.50 -15.18
C ALA A 133 36.35 8.60 -14.27
N PRO A 134 37.17 7.70 -14.81
CA PRO A 134 37.96 6.73 -14.02
C PRO A 134 38.95 7.38 -13.04
N GLU A 135 39.49 8.54 -13.37
CA GLU A 135 40.43 9.30 -12.54
C GLU A 135 39.70 10.38 -11.68
N GLY A 136 38.40 10.57 -11.88
CA GLY A 136 37.59 11.56 -11.17
C GLY A 136 37.42 11.21 -9.68
N LYS A 137 37.70 12.19 -8.81
CA LYS A 137 37.49 12.05 -7.35
C LYS A 137 36.13 12.57 -6.97
N LEU A 138 35.35 11.78 -6.22
CA LEU A 138 34.08 12.22 -5.66
C LEU A 138 34.22 13.48 -4.78
N ALA A 139 35.33 13.62 -4.07
CA ALA A 139 35.62 14.76 -3.23
C ALA A 139 35.62 16.10 -3.98
N GLU A 140 36.01 16.12 -5.27
CA GLU A 140 35.97 17.35 -6.09
C GLU A 140 34.53 17.79 -6.43
N LEU A 141 33.61 16.85 -6.51
CA LEU A 141 32.17 17.12 -6.74
C LEU A 141 31.49 17.61 -5.46
N PHE A 142 31.76 16.97 -4.32
CA PHE A 142 31.02 17.17 -3.08
C PHE A 142 31.73 18.04 -2.02
N ALA A 143 32.92 18.60 -2.30
CA ALA A 143 33.52 19.63 -1.46
C ALA A 143 32.78 20.99 -1.63
N THR A 144 31.50 21.01 -1.27
CA THR A 144 30.61 22.17 -1.35
C THR A 144 30.55 22.94 -0.05
N GLN A 145 30.00 24.17 -0.08
CA GLN A 145 29.82 24.98 1.15
C GLN A 145 28.93 24.25 2.16
N GLN A 146 27.98 23.46 1.69
CA GLN A 146 27.05 22.68 2.51
C GLN A 146 27.75 21.54 3.27
N LEU A 147 28.74 20.90 2.64
CA LEU A 147 29.45 19.74 3.19
C LEU A 147 30.85 20.08 3.72
N LYS A 148 31.19 21.38 3.88
CA LYS A 148 32.50 21.91 4.24
C LYS A 148 33.11 21.25 5.47
N ASP A 149 32.29 20.91 6.47
CA ASP A 149 32.76 20.31 7.72
C ASP A 149 32.91 18.79 7.65
N LYS A 150 32.35 18.13 6.61
CA LYS A 150 32.31 16.68 6.45
C LYS A 150 33.14 16.16 5.28
N VAL A 151 33.27 16.94 4.19
CA VAL A 151 34.01 16.58 2.96
C VAL A 151 35.00 17.68 2.60
N ASN A 152 36.24 17.28 2.38
CA ASN A 152 37.28 18.18 1.85
C ASN A 152 37.91 17.56 0.60
N THR A 153 38.67 18.32 -0.17
CA THR A 153 39.29 17.89 -1.42
C THR A 153 40.30 16.72 -1.27
N ARG A 154 40.67 16.34 -0.03
CA ARG A 154 41.57 15.22 0.28
C ARG A 154 40.81 13.98 0.74
N SER A 155 39.50 14.09 0.97
CA SER A 155 38.65 12.95 1.40
C SER A 155 38.68 11.83 0.37
N THR A 156 38.70 10.60 0.86
CA THR A 156 38.63 9.40 0.02
C THR A 156 37.21 9.18 -0.51
N ASP A 157 37.07 8.46 -1.63
CA ASP A 157 35.76 8.14 -2.20
C ASP A 157 34.85 7.38 -1.22
N ALA A 158 35.41 6.50 -0.40
CA ALA A 158 34.66 5.78 0.62
C ALA A 158 34.14 6.69 1.74
N GLU A 159 34.92 7.71 2.13
CA GLU A 159 34.45 8.70 3.11
C GLU A 159 33.35 9.57 2.54
N VAL A 160 33.47 9.98 1.26
CA VAL A 160 32.44 10.75 0.57
C VAL A 160 31.17 9.90 0.41
N GLU A 161 31.26 8.63 0.03
CA GLU A 161 30.12 7.72 -0.04
C GLU A 161 29.39 7.63 1.29
N LYS A 162 30.11 7.47 2.39
CA LYS A 162 29.52 7.41 3.75
C LYS A 162 28.75 8.70 4.08
N VAL A 163 29.37 9.86 3.81
CA VAL A 163 28.73 11.15 4.04
C VAL A 163 27.49 11.33 3.15
N LEU A 164 27.54 10.92 1.88
CA LEU A 164 26.37 10.96 1.00
C LEU A 164 25.22 10.11 1.52
N ARG A 165 25.51 8.92 2.03
CA ARG A 165 24.47 8.05 2.64
C ARG A 165 23.84 8.68 3.88
N GLU A 166 24.65 9.30 4.73
CA GLU A 166 24.16 10.01 5.92
C GLU A 166 23.30 11.22 5.56
N GLU A 167 23.73 12.03 4.58
CA GLU A 167 22.95 13.21 4.13
C GLU A 167 21.65 12.82 3.41
N VAL A 168 21.67 11.78 2.59
CA VAL A 168 20.44 11.27 1.95
C VAL A 168 19.48 10.73 3.00
N SER A 169 19.96 9.99 4.01
CA SER A 169 19.12 9.54 5.12
C SER A 169 18.48 10.71 5.86
N ALA A 170 19.27 11.75 6.18
CA ALA A 170 18.76 12.96 6.82
C ALA A 170 17.74 13.72 5.96
N ALA A 171 17.93 13.75 4.65
CA ALA A 171 16.97 14.34 3.71
C ALA A 171 15.65 13.56 3.67
N VAL A 172 15.70 12.23 3.72
CA VAL A 172 14.51 11.36 3.80
C VAL A 172 13.76 11.59 5.12
N ASP A 173 14.47 11.62 6.24
CA ASP A 173 13.86 11.86 7.56
C ASP A 173 13.20 13.24 7.63
N ASN A 174 13.82 14.25 7.01
CA ASN A 174 13.23 15.58 6.93
C ASN A 174 11.98 15.58 6.03
N SER A 175 12.03 14.90 4.87
CA SER A 175 10.86 14.73 4.00
C SER A 175 9.72 14.02 4.70
N PHE A 176 10.00 13.00 5.49
CA PHE A 176 9.02 12.31 6.35
C PHE A 176 8.34 13.28 7.33
N ASN A 177 9.11 14.10 8.02
CA ASN A 177 8.58 15.07 8.98
C ASN A 177 7.71 16.15 8.29
N VAL A 178 8.12 16.62 7.12
CA VAL A 178 7.35 17.58 6.32
C VAL A 178 6.03 16.95 5.86
N LEU A 179 6.06 15.73 5.30
CA LEU A 179 4.86 15.00 4.87
C LEU A 179 3.91 14.76 6.04
N ARG A 180 4.42 14.31 7.19
CA ARG A 180 3.63 14.13 8.41
C ARG A 180 2.93 15.42 8.82
N THR A 181 3.67 16.54 8.85
CA THR A 181 3.11 17.84 9.21
C THR A 181 2.01 18.29 8.23
N ARG A 182 2.16 18.02 6.93
CA ARG A 182 1.15 18.33 5.90
C ARG A 182 -0.12 17.52 6.12
N ILE A 183 0.03 16.22 6.33
CA ILE A 183 -1.08 15.28 6.50
C ILE A 183 -1.86 15.57 7.78
N ASP A 184 -1.17 15.84 8.89
CA ASP A 184 -1.80 16.20 10.17
C ASP A 184 -2.68 17.46 10.05
N ARG A 185 -2.28 18.41 9.20
CA ARG A 185 -3.03 19.65 8.95
C ARG A 185 -4.14 19.50 7.94
N PHE A 186 -4.04 18.50 7.07
CA PHE A 186 -5.10 18.21 6.10
C PHE A 186 -6.40 17.70 6.76
N GLY A 187 -6.31 17.25 8.01
CA GLY A 187 -7.46 16.87 8.84
C GLY A 187 -7.96 15.45 8.59
N VAL A 188 -7.11 14.58 8.05
CA VAL A 188 -7.41 13.14 7.94
C VAL A 188 -7.45 12.51 9.33
N ALA A 189 -8.50 11.75 9.60
CA ALA A 189 -8.58 10.99 10.85
C ALA A 189 -7.70 9.75 10.75
N GLN A 190 -6.75 9.62 11.69
CA GLN A 190 -5.86 8.45 11.84
C GLN A 190 -5.00 8.14 10.58
N PRO A 191 -4.22 9.08 10.05
CA PRO A 191 -3.27 8.77 8.99
C PRO A 191 -2.18 7.85 9.54
N ASN A 192 -1.76 6.86 8.74
CA ASN A 192 -0.62 6.00 9.06
C ASN A 192 0.55 6.36 8.14
N ILE A 193 1.64 6.86 8.71
CA ILE A 193 2.81 7.27 7.95
C ILE A 193 4.03 6.52 8.49
N GLN A 194 4.71 5.77 7.63
CA GLN A 194 5.83 4.93 7.99
C GLN A 194 6.94 5.00 6.94
N THR A 195 8.20 5.01 7.38
CA THR A 195 9.34 4.72 6.51
C THR A 195 9.43 3.22 6.26
N LEU A 196 9.66 2.80 5.02
CA LEU A 196 9.83 1.40 4.68
C LEU A 196 11.29 1.01 4.86
N GLU A 197 11.53 -0.01 5.69
CA GLU A 197 12.85 -0.58 5.88
C GLU A 197 13.30 -1.34 4.61
N GLY A 198 14.57 -1.27 4.28
CA GLY A 198 15.18 -2.02 3.17
C GLY A 198 15.53 -1.21 1.92
N LYS A 199 14.84 -0.11 1.63
CA LYS A 199 15.25 0.85 0.57
C LYS A 199 15.18 2.29 1.07
N MET A 200 16.30 2.97 0.94
CA MET A 200 16.45 4.37 1.33
C MET A 200 15.50 5.26 0.50
N GLY A 201 14.71 6.08 1.17
CA GLY A 201 13.87 7.09 0.53
C GLY A 201 12.40 6.73 0.36
N ARG A 202 11.91 5.57 0.80
CA ARG A 202 10.51 5.18 0.66
C ARG A 202 9.70 5.46 1.92
N ILE A 203 8.55 6.13 1.72
CA ILE A 203 7.60 6.51 2.78
C ILE A 203 6.22 6.00 2.37
N MET A 204 5.61 5.18 3.21
CA MET A 204 4.23 4.73 3.05
C MET A 204 3.30 5.69 3.78
N VAL A 205 2.22 6.07 3.13
CA VAL A 205 1.19 6.97 3.64
C VAL A 205 -0.19 6.36 3.38
N GLU A 206 -0.90 6.00 4.44
CA GLU A 206 -2.27 5.50 4.38
C GLU A 206 -3.22 6.58 4.91
N LEU A 207 -4.23 6.90 4.14
CA LEU A 207 -5.20 7.97 4.40
C LEU A 207 -6.64 7.42 4.32
N PRO A 208 -7.13 6.76 5.37
CA PRO A 208 -8.47 6.19 5.37
C PRO A 208 -9.56 7.26 5.32
N GLY A 209 -10.58 7.04 4.49
CA GLY A 209 -11.76 7.89 4.39
C GLY A 209 -11.57 9.20 3.61
N ILE A 210 -10.49 9.32 2.83
CA ILE A 210 -10.30 10.42 1.88
C ILE A 210 -11.25 10.26 0.70
N LYS A 211 -11.90 11.34 0.30
CA LYS A 211 -12.82 11.42 -0.83
C LYS A 211 -12.20 12.04 -2.09
N GLU A 212 -11.16 12.87 -1.93
CA GLU A 212 -10.53 13.64 -3.01
C GLU A 212 -9.07 13.17 -3.23
N PRO A 213 -8.82 12.02 -3.89
CA PRO A 213 -7.47 11.49 -4.07
C PRO A 213 -6.56 12.40 -4.89
N GLU A 214 -7.10 13.10 -5.89
CA GLU A 214 -6.32 14.03 -6.72
C GLU A 214 -5.72 15.19 -5.91
N ARG A 215 -6.50 15.74 -4.99
CA ARG A 215 -6.05 16.81 -4.10
C ARG A 215 -4.95 16.33 -3.17
N VAL A 216 -5.09 15.12 -2.64
CA VAL A 216 -4.06 14.48 -1.81
C VAL A 216 -2.80 14.19 -2.61
N ARG A 217 -2.92 13.69 -3.84
CA ARG A 217 -1.79 13.42 -4.73
C ARG A 217 -0.94 14.68 -4.94
N LYS A 218 -1.57 15.80 -5.27
CA LYS A 218 -0.90 17.10 -5.42
C LYS A 218 -0.21 17.56 -4.14
N LEU A 219 -0.84 17.36 -2.98
CA LEU A 219 -0.29 17.72 -1.67
C LEU A 219 0.94 16.90 -1.30
N LEU A 220 0.92 15.60 -1.61
CA LEU A 220 2.00 14.68 -1.27
C LEU A 220 3.21 14.81 -2.20
N GLN A 221 2.99 15.04 -3.49
CA GLN A 221 4.05 15.18 -4.48
C GLN A 221 4.67 16.57 -4.50
N GLY A 222 3.94 17.61 -4.09
CA GLY A 222 4.42 18.98 -4.07
C GLY A 222 5.63 19.15 -3.15
N SER A 223 6.73 19.70 -3.69
CA SER A 223 7.95 19.96 -2.91
C SER A 223 7.83 21.17 -1.98
N ALA A 224 6.78 22.00 -2.18
CA ALA A 224 6.58 23.29 -1.54
C ALA A 224 7.75 24.26 -1.79
N ASN A 225 8.36 24.16 -2.95
CA ASN A 225 9.43 25.08 -3.33
C ASN A 225 8.81 26.41 -3.75
N LEU A 226 8.59 27.30 -2.77
CA LEU A 226 8.10 28.65 -3.01
C LEU A 226 9.26 29.53 -3.50
N GLU A 227 9.05 30.24 -4.58
CA GLU A 227 10.04 31.10 -5.22
C GLU A 227 9.40 32.43 -5.61
N PHE A 228 10.13 33.51 -5.42
CA PHE A 228 9.74 34.87 -5.84
C PHE A 228 10.67 35.34 -6.96
N TRP A 229 10.08 35.55 -8.13
CA TRP A 229 10.83 35.87 -9.33
C TRP A 229 10.51 37.26 -9.86
N GLU A 230 11.53 37.95 -10.35
CA GLU A 230 11.33 39.14 -11.21
C GLU A 230 10.71 38.69 -12.54
N THR A 231 9.96 39.54 -13.21
CA THR A 231 9.30 39.24 -14.48
C THR A 231 9.80 40.17 -15.61
N PHE A 232 9.68 39.68 -16.85
CA PHE A 232 9.75 40.51 -18.05
C PHE A 232 8.36 41.06 -18.38
N GLU A 233 8.31 42.22 -19.05
CA GLU A 233 7.06 42.70 -19.64
C GLU A 233 6.79 42.01 -20.99
N ALA A 234 5.51 41.69 -21.26
CA ALA A 234 5.12 40.98 -22.48
C ALA A 234 5.61 41.65 -23.76
N LYS A 235 5.60 42.99 -23.78
CA LYS A 235 6.10 43.78 -24.93
C LYS A 235 7.55 43.46 -25.30
N ASP A 236 8.41 43.07 -24.36
CA ASP A 236 9.82 42.78 -24.58
C ASP A 236 10.04 41.33 -25.10
N ILE A 237 9.16 40.41 -24.76
CA ILE A 237 9.33 38.99 -25.03
C ILE A 237 8.49 38.49 -26.22
N VAL A 238 7.31 39.04 -26.45
CA VAL A 238 6.46 38.67 -27.59
C VAL A 238 7.19 38.74 -28.94
N PRO A 239 7.99 39.76 -29.25
CA PRO A 239 8.79 39.77 -30.49
C PRO A 239 9.86 38.65 -30.53
N VAL A 240 10.42 38.29 -29.37
CA VAL A 240 11.39 37.21 -29.27
C VAL A 240 10.72 35.84 -29.54
N LEU A 241 9.50 35.60 -29.02
CA LEU A 241 8.74 34.38 -29.32
C LEU A 241 8.33 34.28 -30.79
N ALA A 242 8.02 35.39 -31.44
CA ALA A 242 7.78 35.40 -32.90
C ALA A 242 9.05 35.04 -33.70
N SER A 243 10.23 35.54 -33.25
CA SER A 243 11.52 35.15 -33.84
C SER A 243 11.86 33.68 -33.59
N ALA A 244 11.46 33.14 -32.43
CA ALA A 244 11.63 31.74 -32.06
C ALA A 244 10.77 30.80 -32.96
N ASP A 245 9.55 31.21 -33.32
CA ASP A 245 8.68 30.50 -34.26
C ASP A 245 9.36 30.37 -35.64
N ASN A 246 9.87 31.50 -36.19
CA ASN A 246 10.59 31.50 -37.47
C ASN A 246 11.82 30.56 -37.42
N ARG A 247 12.50 30.46 -36.30
CA ARG A 247 13.68 29.58 -36.13
C ARG A 247 13.25 28.10 -36.02
N ALA A 248 12.16 27.80 -35.36
CA ALA A 248 11.58 26.46 -35.26
C ALA A 248 11.10 25.92 -36.63
N ARG A 249 10.49 26.82 -37.45
CA ARG A 249 10.08 26.51 -38.83
C ARG A 249 11.26 26.03 -39.67
N GLY A 250 12.42 26.70 -39.59
CA GLY A 250 13.62 26.34 -40.36
C GLY A 250 14.20 24.98 -40.03
N LEU A 251 13.94 24.43 -38.86
CA LEU A 251 14.44 23.13 -38.39
C LEU A 251 13.48 22.00 -38.72
N LEU A 252 12.20 22.21 -38.54
CA LEU A 252 11.17 21.20 -38.79
C LEU A 252 10.96 20.96 -40.30
N ASN A 253 11.29 21.92 -41.16
CA ASN A 253 11.24 21.79 -42.60
C ASN A 253 12.56 21.31 -43.22
N ALA A 254 13.67 21.23 -42.48
CA ALA A 254 14.96 20.73 -42.98
C ALA A 254 15.01 19.20 -43.20
N ASP A 255 14.04 18.47 -42.69
CA ASP A 255 13.86 17.03 -42.95
C ASP A 255 12.99 16.69 -44.17
N ALA A 256 12.55 17.69 -44.95
CA ALA A 256 11.87 17.53 -46.23
C ALA A 256 12.85 17.79 -47.40
N PRO A 257 12.83 17.01 -48.49
CA PRO A 257 13.76 17.17 -49.58
C PRO A 257 13.60 18.56 -50.27
N ALA A 258 14.75 19.17 -50.49
CA ALA A 258 14.88 20.51 -51.01
C ALA A 258 14.25 20.59 -52.41
N ASP A 259 13.18 21.34 -52.57
CA ASP A 259 12.87 22.03 -53.82
C ASP A 259 12.12 23.37 -53.50
N SER A 260 12.65 24.43 -54.13
CA SER A 260 12.05 25.74 -54.37
C SER A 260 12.40 26.94 -53.45
N ALA A 261 13.37 27.71 -53.97
CA ALA A 261 13.37 29.19 -54.17
C ALA A 261 13.05 30.13 -53.02
N MET A 262 14.13 30.89 -52.65
CA MET A 262 14.08 32.14 -51.95
C MET A 262 13.06 33.16 -52.50
N VAL A 263 12.13 33.59 -51.67
CA VAL A 263 11.43 34.86 -51.80
C VAL A 263 11.56 35.61 -50.50
N GLU A 264 12.31 36.72 -50.51
CA GLU A 264 12.23 37.75 -49.50
C GLU A 264 10.85 38.36 -49.51
N ALA A 265 10.07 38.21 -48.47
CA ALA A 265 8.79 38.86 -48.29
C ALA A 265 8.70 39.59 -46.96
N ASP A 266 8.28 40.82 -47.05
CA ASP A 266 8.10 41.89 -46.10
C ASP A 266 7.38 41.42 -44.83
N THR A 267 8.02 41.58 -43.69
CA THR A 267 7.68 40.99 -42.39
C THR A 267 6.45 41.57 -41.69
N THR A 268 5.86 42.63 -42.23
CA THR A 268 4.75 43.36 -41.59
C THR A 268 3.34 42.91 -42.02
N ALA A 269 3.18 42.35 -43.20
CA ALA A 269 1.83 41.95 -43.73
C ALA A 269 1.42 40.53 -43.33
N VAL A 270 2.37 39.63 -43.03
CA VAL A 270 2.07 38.22 -42.70
C VAL A 270 1.59 38.03 -41.25
N ALA A 271 2.04 38.91 -40.33
CA ALA A 271 1.61 38.87 -38.94
C ALA A 271 0.11 39.24 -38.75
N GLU A 272 -0.44 40.12 -39.60
CA GLU A 272 -1.87 40.46 -39.53
C GLU A 272 -2.80 39.41 -40.12
N ALA A 273 -2.39 38.68 -41.18
CA ALA A 273 -3.23 37.65 -41.80
C ALA A 273 -3.31 36.36 -40.95
N SER A 274 -2.22 35.95 -40.29
CA SER A 274 -2.21 34.77 -39.38
C SER A 274 -2.92 35.04 -38.06
N ALA A 275 -2.88 36.30 -37.56
CA ALA A 275 -3.60 36.72 -36.36
C ALA A 275 -5.12 36.77 -36.58
N VAL A 276 -5.62 36.97 -37.79
CA VAL A 276 -7.06 37.00 -38.09
C VAL A 276 -7.65 35.56 -38.09
N SER A 277 -6.92 34.59 -38.65
CA SER A 277 -7.40 33.19 -38.68
C SER A 277 -7.40 32.52 -37.33
N ALA A 278 -6.38 32.78 -36.48
CA ALA A 278 -6.34 32.24 -35.11
C ALA A 278 -7.38 32.94 -34.19
N LYS A 279 -7.69 34.22 -34.46
CA LYS A 279 -8.68 34.98 -33.73
C LYS A 279 -10.11 34.47 -33.96
N ASP A 280 -10.42 34.00 -35.19
CA ASP A 280 -11.75 33.46 -35.52
C ASP A 280 -11.96 32.08 -34.93
N SER A 281 -10.94 31.24 -34.87
CA SER A 281 -11.00 29.88 -34.26
C SER A 281 -11.18 29.95 -32.74
N LEU A 282 -10.47 30.90 -32.07
CA LEU A 282 -10.58 31.04 -30.63
C LEU A 282 -11.82 31.84 -30.21
N ALA A 283 -12.28 32.79 -31.03
CA ALA A 283 -13.55 33.49 -30.83
C ALA A 283 -14.75 32.57 -30.98
N ALA A 284 -14.65 31.53 -31.81
CA ALA A 284 -15.66 30.45 -31.92
C ALA A 284 -15.65 29.52 -30.71
N ALA A 285 -14.47 29.17 -30.21
CA ALA A 285 -14.32 28.36 -28.99
C ALA A 285 -14.84 29.09 -27.73
N LEU A 286 -14.63 30.40 -27.63
CA LEU A 286 -15.11 31.25 -26.54
C LEU A 286 -16.64 31.46 -26.58
N LYS A 287 -17.30 31.25 -27.76
CA LYS A 287 -18.75 31.39 -27.91
C LYS A 287 -19.53 30.06 -27.78
N GLY A 288 -18.83 28.94 -27.57
CA GLY A 288 -19.47 27.62 -27.40
C GLY A 288 -20.13 27.06 -28.68
N GLU A 289 -19.76 27.60 -29.86
CA GLU A 289 -20.21 27.06 -31.15
C GLU A 289 -19.24 26.00 -31.66
N THR A 290 -19.71 24.79 -31.83
CA THR A 290 -18.98 23.67 -32.44
C THR A 290 -18.74 23.94 -33.91
N ALA A 291 -17.60 24.58 -34.25
CA ALA A 291 -17.14 24.71 -35.60
C ALA A 291 -16.29 23.47 -35.96
N THR A 292 -16.84 22.62 -36.84
CA THR A 292 -16.09 21.62 -37.60
C THR A 292 -15.16 22.33 -38.59
N ALA A 293 -14.02 22.81 -38.14
CA ALA A 293 -12.92 23.22 -38.97
C ALA A 293 -12.15 21.96 -39.42
N SER A 294 -12.05 21.79 -40.74
CA SER A 294 -11.39 20.67 -41.37
C SER A 294 -9.93 20.52 -40.89
N ASN A 295 -9.58 19.32 -40.41
CA ASN A 295 -8.23 18.94 -39.90
C ASN A 295 -7.05 19.25 -40.85
N THR A 296 -7.30 19.44 -42.14
CA THR A 296 -6.27 19.77 -43.12
C THR A 296 -5.64 21.15 -42.96
N ASN A 297 -6.37 22.16 -42.44
CA ASN A 297 -5.83 23.53 -42.28
C ASN A 297 -4.94 23.65 -41.04
N ILE A 298 -5.13 22.84 -40.03
CA ILE A 298 -4.34 22.89 -38.76
C ILE A 298 -2.94 22.27 -38.98
N GLU A 299 -2.82 21.22 -39.76
CA GLU A 299 -1.52 20.58 -40.06
C GLU A 299 -0.64 21.44 -40.97
N GLU A 300 -1.22 22.16 -41.88
CA GLU A 300 -0.50 23.13 -42.73
C GLU A 300 0.00 24.35 -41.86
N LEU A 301 -0.85 24.85 -40.97
CA LEU A 301 -0.50 25.92 -40.04
C LEU A 301 0.63 25.52 -39.10
N LYS A 302 0.63 24.27 -38.63
CA LYS A 302 1.69 23.70 -37.77
C LYS A 302 3.03 23.56 -38.50
N LYS A 303 3.04 23.40 -39.82
CA LYS A 303 4.26 23.41 -40.66
C LYS A 303 4.80 24.81 -40.92
N GLU A 304 3.91 25.76 -41.10
CA GLU A 304 4.30 27.16 -41.38
C GLU A 304 4.68 27.97 -40.13
N HIS A 305 3.93 27.75 -39.02
CA HIS A 305 4.11 28.44 -37.75
C HIS A 305 4.03 27.46 -36.58
N PRO A 306 5.06 26.64 -36.36
CA PRO A 306 4.97 25.51 -35.41
C PRO A 306 4.70 25.96 -33.96
N LEU A 307 5.20 27.10 -33.51
CA LEU A 307 4.93 27.64 -32.19
C LEU A 307 3.61 28.40 -32.12
N LEU A 308 3.35 29.27 -33.11
CA LEU A 308 2.16 30.12 -33.10
C LEU A 308 0.87 29.37 -33.40
N ALA A 309 0.94 28.16 -33.99
CA ALA A 309 -0.21 27.30 -34.20
C ALA A 309 -0.75 26.71 -32.87
N VAL A 310 0.11 26.62 -31.82
CA VAL A 310 -0.23 26.02 -30.52
C VAL A 310 -0.14 27.03 -29.35
N LEU A 311 0.45 28.18 -29.56
CA LEU A 311 0.61 29.26 -28.59
C LEU A 311 0.07 30.58 -29.11
N GLN A 312 -1.00 31.09 -28.55
CA GLN A 312 -1.52 32.43 -28.85
C GLN A 312 -0.75 33.49 -28.08
N LEU A 313 -0.07 34.40 -28.75
CA LEU A 313 0.70 35.46 -28.10
C LEU A 313 -0.20 36.58 -27.52
N ASN A 314 0.18 37.10 -26.37
CA ASN A 314 -0.49 38.24 -25.76
C ASN A 314 -0.17 39.55 -26.48
N GLN A 315 -1.06 40.04 -27.30
CA GLN A 315 -0.90 41.28 -28.07
C GLN A 315 -1.08 42.57 -27.26
N SER A 316 -1.59 42.47 -26.01
CA SER A 316 -1.77 43.70 -25.19
C SER A 316 -0.44 44.33 -24.78
N GLY A 317 0.64 43.58 -24.75
CA GLY A 317 1.97 44.04 -24.34
C GLY A 317 2.07 44.44 -22.86
N VAL A 318 1.01 44.31 -22.09
CA VAL A 318 0.92 44.69 -20.68
C VAL A 318 1.02 43.45 -19.79
N GLY A 319 1.79 43.56 -18.69
CA GLY A 319 1.99 42.50 -17.73
C GLY A 319 3.05 41.48 -18.15
N CYS A 320 3.18 40.39 -17.39
CA CYS A 320 4.19 39.36 -17.58
C CYS A 320 3.67 38.10 -18.30
N ILE A 321 2.38 38.06 -18.67
CA ILE A 321 1.78 36.98 -19.46
C ILE A 321 2.11 37.19 -20.92
N VAL A 322 2.85 36.28 -21.54
CA VAL A 322 3.33 36.37 -22.93
C VAL A 322 2.47 35.57 -23.92
N GLY A 323 1.69 34.60 -23.45
CA GLY A 323 0.83 33.80 -24.32
C GLY A 323 -0.15 32.94 -23.58
N TYR A 324 -1.01 32.31 -24.35
CA TYR A 324 -2.09 31.41 -23.93
C TYR A 324 -2.07 30.12 -24.77
N ALA A 325 -2.26 28.97 -24.17
CA ALA A 325 -2.38 27.69 -24.89
C ALA A 325 -3.39 26.75 -24.26
N ASP A 326 -4.01 25.87 -25.06
CA ASP A 326 -4.83 24.79 -24.55
C ASP A 326 -3.91 23.81 -23.77
N TYR A 327 -4.41 23.20 -22.68
CA TYR A 327 -3.61 22.31 -21.84
C TYR A 327 -2.99 21.15 -22.66
N LYS A 328 -3.66 20.69 -23.71
CA LYS A 328 -3.18 19.61 -24.59
C LYS A 328 -1.95 20.01 -25.41
N ASP A 329 -1.83 21.28 -25.74
CA ASP A 329 -0.73 21.82 -26.57
C ASP A 329 0.46 22.30 -25.72
N THR A 330 0.35 22.36 -24.40
CA THR A 330 1.43 22.83 -23.50
C THR A 330 2.72 22.00 -23.62
N ALA A 331 2.58 20.68 -23.83
CA ALA A 331 3.72 19.79 -24.05
C ALA A 331 4.45 20.09 -25.37
N ASP A 332 3.71 20.36 -26.46
CA ASP A 332 4.26 20.74 -27.76
C ASP A 332 4.93 22.10 -27.69
N VAL A 333 4.32 23.09 -27.01
CA VAL A 333 4.93 24.41 -26.75
C VAL A 333 6.27 24.22 -26.02
N ASN A 334 6.29 23.44 -24.92
CA ASN A 334 7.51 23.20 -24.17
C ASN A 334 8.59 22.50 -25.00
N ARG A 335 8.22 21.53 -25.85
CA ARG A 335 9.14 20.83 -26.76
C ARG A 335 9.80 21.80 -27.73
N ILE A 336 9.02 22.67 -28.37
CA ILE A 336 9.52 23.66 -29.34
C ILE A 336 10.43 24.68 -28.66
N LEU A 337 10.02 25.23 -27.53
CA LEU A 337 10.77 26.19 -26.75
C LEU A 337 12.10 25.65 -26.19
N ASN A 338 12.18 24.32 -25.96
CA ASN A 338 13.39 23.64 -25.47
C ASN A 338 14.39 23.24 -26.57
N MET A 339 14.07 23.41 -27.86
CA MET A 339 15.01 23.16 -28.95
C MET A 339 16.25 24.06 -28.84
N LYS A 340 17.45 23.49 -29.05
CA LYS A 340 18.73 24.25 -28.91
C LYS A 340 18.77 25.54 -29.74
N ALA A 341 18.32 25.44 -30.98
CA ALA A 341 18.33 26.58 -31.89
C ALA A 341 17.28 27.66 -31.54
N VAL A 342 16.17 27.29 -30.90
CA VAL A 342 15.19 28.22 -30.36
C VAL A 342 15.73 28.91 -29.11
N LYS A 343 16.41 28.18 -28.24
CA LYS A 343 17.07 28.73 -27.04
C LYS A 343 18.19 29.72 -27.37
N GLU A 344 18.85 29.58 -28.50
CA GLU A 344 19.89 30.55 -28.95
C GLU A 344 19.34 31.95 -29.28
N VAL A 345 18.06 32.03 -29.66
CA VAL A 345 17.37 33.30 -29.96
C VAL A 345 16.81 33.98 -28.72
N MET A 346 16.60 33.20 -27.65
CA MET A 346 16.03 33.70 -26.41
C MET A 346 17.08 34.34 -25.50
N PRO A 347 16.69 35.36 -24.71
CA PRO A 347 17.55 35.91 -23.64
C PRO A 347 17.97 34.78 -22.66
N ARG A 348 19.24 34.77 -22.27
CA ARG A 348 19.78 33.72 -21.37
C ARG A 348 19.18 33.76 -19.99
N ASP A 349 18.62 34.86 -19.55
CA ASP A 349 17.97 35.12 -18.29
C ASP A 349 16.45 34.94 -18.36
N LEU A 350 15.90 34.50 -19.51
CA LEU A 350 14.49 34.22 -19.68
C LEU A 350 14.17 32.78 -19.27
N LYS A 351 13.19 32.59 -18.37
CA LYS A 351 12.50 31.35 -18.07
C LYS A 351 11.01 31.49 -18.36
N LEU A 352 10.44 30.54 -19.03
CA LEU A 352 8.99 30.51 -19.31
C LEU A 352 8.33 29.48 -18.39
N MET A 353 7.27 29.91 -17.68
CA MET A 353 6.55 29.08 -16.73
C MET A 353 5.05 29.20 -16.92
N TRP A 354 4.34 28.07 -16.75
CA TRP A 354 2.88 28.01 -16.87
C TRP A 354 2.19 28.44 -15.59
N GLY A 355 1.00 29.04 -15.72
CA GLY A 355 0.11 29.28 -14.59
C GLY A 355 -0.44 27.97 -14.05
N VAL A 356 -0.67 27.89 -12.73
CA VAL A 356 -1.22 26.68 -12.06
C VAL A 356 -2.69 26.45 -12.39
N LYS A 357 -3.41 27.47 -12.82
CA LYS A 357 -4.83 27.46 -13.17
C LYS A 357 -5.03 27.94 -14.59
N ALA A 358 -6.15 27.54 -15.17
CA ALA A 358 -6.61 28.10 -16.42
C ALA A 358 -6.88 29.61 -16.27
N SER A 359 -6.75 30.32 -17.37
CA SER A 359 -7.00 31.77 -17.42
C SER A 359 -8.42 32.12 -16.98
N ASP A 360 -8.56 33.20 -16.22
CA ASP A 360 -9.86 33.72 -15.77
C ASP A 360 -10.80 34.09 -16.93
N MET A 361 -10.25 34.26 -18.14
CA MET A 361 -11.02 34.55 -19.34
C MET A 361 -11.68 33.32 -19.94
N ASP A 362 -11.21 32.11 -19.58
CA ASP A 362 -11.72 30.85 -20.10
C ASP A 362 -12.71 30.19 -19.14
N LYS A 363 -13.98 30.12 -19.54
CA LYS A 363 -15.03 29.44 -18.77
C LYS A 363 -14.96 27.90 -18.88
N THR A 364 -14.20 27.36 -19.82
CA THR A 364 -14.06 25.92 -20.05
C THR A 364 -12.92 25.31 -19.22
N GLY A 365 -12.07 26.13 -18.60
CA GLY A 365 -10.97 25.67 -17.76
C GLY A 365 -9.81 25.02 -18.53
N ARG A 366 -9.70 25.26 -19.85
CA ARG A 366 -8.74 24.56 -20.72
C ARG A 366 -7.54 25.41 -21.15
N ILE A 367 -7.63 26.73 -21.07
CA ILE A 367 -6.60 27.64 -21.57
C ILE A 367 -5.69 28.09 -20.42
N PHE A 368 -4.40 27.82 -20.54
CA PHE A 368 -3.40 28.17 -19.54
C PHE A 368 -2.54 29.36 -20.01
N GLU A 369 -2.09 30.14 -19.03
CA GLU A 369 -1.27 31.34 -19.22
C GLU A 369 0.22 31.02 -19.15
N LEU A 370 1.00 31.52 -20.11
CA LEU A 370 2.46 31.42 -20.11
C LEU A 370 3.08 32.71 -19.62
N TYR A 371 3.90 32.62 -18.57
CA TYR A 371 4.54 33.75 -17.91
C TYR A 371 6.01 33.86 -18.27
N ALA A 372 6.50 35.10 -18.46
CA ALA A 372 7.92 35.41 -18.72
C ALA A 372 8.63 35.80 -17.43
N ILE A 373 9.45 34.91 -16.92
CA ILE A 373 10.20 35.02 -15.66
C ILE A 373 11.63 35.44 -15.95
N LYS A 374 12.18 36.35 -15.12
CA LYS A 374 13.56 36.83 -15.24
C LYS A 374 14.47 36.18 -14.20
N SER A 375 15.46 35.41 -14.67
CA SER A 375 16.48 34.78 -13.83
C SER A 375 17.67 35.72 -13.64
N THR A 376 17.69 36.44 -12.51
CA THR A 376 18.75 37.44 -12.21
C THR A 376 19.98 36.84 -11.56
N GLU A 377 19.87 35.68 -10.93
CA GLU A 377 20.98 34.99 -10.26
C GLU A 377 21.79 34.14 -11.23
N ARG A 378 23.13 34.14 -11.12
CA ARG A 378 24.05 33.37 -11.99
C ARG A 378 23.81 31.84 -11.85
N ASN A 379 23.31 31.38 -10.70
CA ASN A 379 23.03 29.96 -10.39
C ASN A 379 21.66 29.52 -10.89
N GLY A 380 20.88 30.42 -11.55
CA GLY A 380 19.52 30.09 -11.99
C GLY A 380 18.52 29.88 -10.86
N ARG A 381 18.86 30.28 -9.63
CA ARG A 381 17.96 30.27 -8.45
C ARG A 381 17.10 31.54 -8.41
N ALA A 382 16.02 31.44 -7.64
CA ALA A 382 15.15 32.58 -7.40
C ALA A 382 15.86 33.64 -6.52
N PRO A 383 15.61 34.94 -6.74
CA PRO A 383 16.12 36.02 -5.88
C PRO A 383 15.69 35.83 -4.39
N LEU A 384 14.55 35.23 -4.16
CA LEU A 384 14.05 34.87 -2.82
C LEU A 384 13.34 33.53 -2.88
N GLU A 385 13.71 32.60 -1.97
CA GLU A 385 13.11 31.27 -1.82
C GLU A 385 12.24 31.21 -0.58
N GLY A 386 11.37 30.21 -0.48
CA GLY A 386 10.38 30.03 0.59
C GLY A 386 10.94 29.60 1.95
N ASP A 387 12.23 29.31 2.06
CA ASP A 387 12.93 29.01 3.32
C ASP A 387 12.91 30.18 4.33
N VAL A 388 12.65 31.39 3.84
CA VAL A 388 12.50 32.59 4.65
C VAL A 388 11.09 32.78 5.23
N VAL A 389 10.09 31.99 4.80
CA VAL A 389 8.72 32.06 5.29
C VAL A 389 8.62 31.35 6.65
N THR A 390 8.16 32.07 7.67
CA THR A 390 8.02 31.55 9.04
C THR A 390 6.61 31.13 9.40
N ASP A 391 5.59 31.80 8.84
CA ASP A 391 4.17 31.48 9.06
C ASP A 391 3.35 31.81 7.80
N ALA A 392 2.27 31.05 7.59
CA ALA A 392 1.32 31.28 6.52
C ALA A 392 -0.09 30.95 7.03
N LYS A 393 -1.08 31.78 6.67
CA LYS A 393 -2.50 31.64 7.09
C LYS A 393 -3.42 31.93 5.94
N ASP A 394 -4.52 31.20 5.87
CA ASP A 394 -5.65 31.51 5.01
C ASP A 394 -6.47 32.65 5.62
N GLU A 395 -6.63 33.72 4.86
CA GLU A 395 -7.34 34.95 5.26
C GLU A 395 -8.19 35.47 4.08
N TYR A 396 -8.92 36.54 4.30
CA TYR A 396 -9.65 37.23 3.25
C TYR A 396 -9.04 38.61 3.04
N ASP A 397 -8.89 39.01 1.79
CA ASP A 397 -8.41 40.35 1.42
C ASP A 397 -9.43 41.45 1.70
N GLN A 398 -9.07 42.69 1.43
CA GLN A 398 -9.94 43.87 1.61
C GLN A 398 -11.23 43.81 0.77
N PHE A 399 -11.27 42.98 -0.26
CA PHE A 399 -12.41 42.74 -1.14
C PHE A 399 -13.20 41.48 -0.81
N ASN A 400 -12.94 40.89 0.38
CA ASN A 400 -13.52 39.63 0.82
C ASN A 400 -13.26 38.44 -0.11
N LYS A 401 -12.10 38.43 -0.80
CA LYS A 401 -11.61 37.33 -1.60
C LYS A 401 -10.62 36.48 -0.78
N PRO A 402 -10.66 35.15 -0.89
CA PRO A 402 -9.70 34.29 -0.19
C PRO A 402 -8.26 34.60 -0.64
N CYS A 403 -7.34 34.73 0.32
CA CYS A 403 -5.92 34.97 0.10
C CYS A 403 -5.08 34.21 1.14
N VAL A 404 -3.77 34.09 0.90
CA VAL A 404 -2.83 33.55 1.87
C VAL A 404 -1.93 34.65 2.39
N SER A 405 -2.03 34.95 3.69
CA SER A 405 -1.14 35.87 4.39
C SER A 405 0.12 35.09 4.82
N MET A 406 1.31 35.64 4.56
CA MET A 406 2.57 35.03 4.93
C MET A 406 3.46 36.01 5.67
N SER A 407 4.27 35.48 6.60
CA SER A 407 5.27 36.23 7.35
C SER A 407 6.66 35.67 7.10
N MET A 408 7.67 36.54 6.97
CA MET A 408 9.06 36.20 6.70
C MET A 408 9.93 36.46 7.92
N ASN A 409 11.06 35.74 8.01
CA ASN A 409 12.10 36.01 9.00
C ASN A 409 12.82 37.34 8.70
N THR A 410 13.71 37.78 9.58
CA THR A 410 14.43 39.07 9.46
C THR A 410 15.26 39.17 8.17
N GLU A 411 15.89 38.07 7.75
CA GLU A 411 16.67 38.06 6.51
C GLU A 411 15.76 38.12 5.28
N GLY A 412 14.69 37.30 5.26
CA GLY A 412 13.68 37.34 4.20
C GLY A 412 13.02 38.71 4.08
N SER A 413 12.67 39.36 5.19
CA SER A 413 12.10 40.71 5.18
C SER A 413 13.03 41.75 4.55
N ARG A 414 14.33 41.68 4.80
CA ARG A 414 15.32 42.57 4.15
C ARG A 414 15.44 42.29 2.66
N ARG A 415 15.56 41.05 2.24
CA ARG A 415 15.65 40.67 0.81
C ARG A 415 14.36 41.02 0.08
N TRP A 416 13.18 40.76 0.72
CA TRP A 416 11.88 41.13 0.15
C TRP A 416 11.71 42.63 -0.04
N ALA A 417 12.10 43.44 0.95
CA ALA A 417 12.10 44.88 0.84
C ALA A 417 12.98 45.37 -0.34
N ALA A 418 14.18 44.82 -0.51
CA ALA A 418 15.06 45.17 -1.62
C ALA A 418 14.46 44.74 -2.98
N LEU A 419 13.85 43.52 -3.05
CA LEU A 419 13.24 43.01 -4.27
C LEU A 419 12.01 43.83 -4.67
N THR A 420 11.11 44.12 -3.72
CA THR A 420 9.92 44.94 -3.97
C THR A 420 10.28 46.39 -4.34
N LYS A 421 11.28 46.96 -3.69
CA LYS A 421 11.78 48.31 -4.03
C LYS A 421 12.28 48.42 -5.48
N LYS A 422 13.04 47.41 -5.94
CA LYS A 422 13.57 47.33 -7.32
C LYS A 422 12.47 47.16 -8.37
N ASN A 423 11.34 46.56 -8.00
CA ASN A 423 10.26 46.19 -8.92
C ASN A 423 8.98 47.02 -8.72
N ILE A 424 9.07 48.23 -8.13
CA ILE A 424 7.89 49.11 -8.02
C ILE A 424 7.32 49.39 -9.41
N GLY A 425 6.00 49.18 -9.59
CA GLY A 425 5.31 49.33 -10.87
C GLY A 425 5.41 48.11 -11.80
N ARG A 426 6.19 47.07 -11.45
CA ARG A 426 6.31 45.79 -12.16
C ARG A 426 5.66 44.68 -11.38
N GLU A 427 5.53 43.53 -12.02
CA GLU A 427 4.98 42.32 -11.41
C GLU A 427 6.11 41.46 -10.83
N ILE A 428 5.86 40.80 -9.68
CA ILE A 428 6.70 39.77 -9.12
C ILE A 428 5.91 38.49 -9.17
N ALA A 429 6.44 37.46 -9.87
CA ALA A 429 5.79 36.16 -9.94
C ALA A 429 6.06 35.35 -8.66
N ILE A 430 5.00 34.83 -8.10
CA ILE A 430 4.99 33.88 -6.98
C ILE A 430 4.84 32.48 -7.58
N VAL A 431 5.92 31.72 -7.55
CA VAL A 431 6.03 30.40 -8.17
C VAL A 431 6.09 29.36 -7.06
N LEU A 432 5.35 28.29 -7.21
CA LEU A 432 5.41 27.13 -6.34
C LEU A 432 5.57 25.88 -7.21
N ASP A 433 6.62 25.13 -6.96
CA ASP A 433 6.94 23.88 -7.69
C ASP A 433 6.99 24.06 -9.23
N GLY A 434 7.49 25.22 -9.69
CA GLY A 434 7.65 25.53 -11.11
C GLY A 434 6.41 26.07 -11.82
N TYR A 435 5.28 26.25 -11.12
CA TYR A 435 4.05 26.86 -11.66
C TYR A 435 3.79 28.22 -11.03
N VAL A 436 3.35 29.19 -11.84
CA VAL A 436 3.00 30.53 -11.36
C VAL A 436 1.61 30.50 -10.72
N TYR A 437 1.54 30.80 -9.43
CA TYR A 437 0.30 30.91 -8.68
C TYR A 437 -0.33 32.30 -8.80
N SER A 438 0.51 33.33 -8.83
CA SER A 438 0.09 34.73 -8.92
C SER A 438 1.26 35.57 -9.32
N ALA A 439 1.00 36.69 -10.00
CA ALA A 439 1.99 37.71 -10.37
C ALA A 439 1.49 39.08 -10.02
N PRO A 440 1.40 39.46 -8.71
CA PRO A 440 0.89 40.75 -8.30
C PRO A 440 1.82 41.89 -8.68
N ARG A 441 1.24 43.04 -9.04
CA ARG A 441 1.98 44.28 -9.30
C ARG A 441 2.44 44.90 -7.98
N VAL A 442 3.70 45.29 -7.90
CA VAL A 442 4.26 45.95 -6.72
C VAL A 442 3.88 47.41 -6.71
N ASN A 443 3.16 47.84 -5.70
CA ASN A 443 2.74 49.25 -5.56
C ASN A 443 3.73 50.06 -4.73
N SER A 444 4.41 49.47 -3.75
CA SER A 444 5.37 50.14 -2.87
C SER A 444 6.36 49.12 -2.27
N GLU A 445 7.45 49.61 -1.68
CA GLU A 445 8.40 48.83 -0.92
C GLU A 445 7.73 48.18 0.30
N ILE A 446 7.91 46.85 0.50
CA ILE A 446 7.33 46.08 1.63
C ILE A 446 8.44 45.78 2.63
N THR A 447 8.56 46.59 3.69
CA THR A 447 9.64 46.50 4.68
C THR A 447 9.34 45.55 5.85
N GLY A 448 8.05 45.23 6.09
CA GLY A 448 7.59 44.45 7.28
C GLY A 448 7.68 42.93 7.15
N GLY A 449 8.05 42.41 5.98
CA GLY A 449 8.11 40.94 5.74
C GLY A 449 6.76 40.21 5.74
N ASN A 450 5.64 40.94 5.88
CA ASN A 450 4.30 40.41 5.76
C ASN A 450 3.79 40.69 4.35
N SER A 451 3.29 39.66 3.69
CA SER A 451 2.78 39.75 2.32
C SER A 451 1.57 38.82 2.15
N GLN A 452 0.73 39.19 1.19
CA GLN A 452 -0.43 38.39 0.84
C GLN A 452 -0.30 37.83 -0.57
N ILE A 453 -0.53 36.54 -0.73
CA ILE A 453 -0.67 35.89 -2.02
C ILE A 453 -2.16 36.00 -2.40
N THR A 454 -2.43 36.89 -3.36
CA THR A 454 -3.79 37.12 -3.87
C THR A 454 -3.94 36.52 -5.26
N GLY A 455 -5.13 36.05 -5.58
CA GLY A 455 -5.49 35.44 -6.86
C GLY A 455 -6.95 35.04 -6.88
N ASN A 456 -7.40 34.39 -7.94
CA ASN A 456 -8.76 33.84 -7.99
C ASN A 456 -8.80 32.47 -7.30
N PHE A 457 -8.65 32.48 -5.97
CA PHE A 457 -8.59 31.26 -5.15
C PHE A 457 -9.96 30.92 -4.55
N THR A 458 -10.22 29.61 -4.34
CA THR A 458 -11.28 29.14 -3.45
C THR A 458 -10.75 29.02 -2.01
N PRO A 459 -11.62 29.06 -0.99
CA PRO A 459 -11.18 28.93 0.40
C PRO A 459 -10.39 27.63 0.67
N GLU A 460 -10.75 26.53 -0.01
CA GLU A 460 -10.02 25.25 0.09
C GLU A 460 -8.60 25.36 -0.43
N VAL A 461 -8.41 26.03 -1.58
CA VAL A 461 -7.10 26.20 -2.20
C VAL A 461 -6.20 27.11 -1.34
N THR A 462 -6.72 28.18 -0.74
CA THR A 462 -5.94 29.03 0.17
C THR A 462 -5.55 28.30 1.43
N LYS A 463 -6.43 27.46 1.98
CA LYS A 463 -6.15 26.63 3.15
C LYS A 463 -5.04 25.61 2.85
N ASP A 464 -5.11 24.93 1.72
CA ASP A 464 -4.09 23.95 1.31
C ASP A 464 -2.74 24.64 1.07
N LEU A 465 -2.75 25.76 0.36
CA LEU A 465 -1.54 26.53 0.10
C LEU A 465 -0.89 27.05 1.40
N ALA A 466 -1.69 27.59 2.33
CA ALA A 466 -1.19 28.01 3.64
C ALA A 466 -0.59 26.84 4.42
N ASN A 467 -1.23 25.66 4.41
CA ASN A 467 -0.73 24.45 5.06
C ASN A 467 0.59 23.96 4.45
N VAL A 468 0.70 23.95 3.12
CA VAL A 468 1.92 23.57 2.40
C VAL A 468 3.08 24.51 2.74
N LEU A 469 2.85 25.82 2.67
CA LEU A 469 3.87 26.83 2.99
C LEU A 469 4.33 26.74 4.45
N LYS A 470 3.40 26.55 5.37
CA LYS A 470 3.70 26.43 6.80
C LYS A 470 4.42 25.11 7.16
N SER A 471 4.25 24.06 6.36
CA SER A 471 4.92 22.77 6.56
C SER A 471 6.39 22.79 6.14
N GLY A 472 6.79 23.76 5.32
CA GLY A 472 8.14 23.91 4.82
C GLY A 472 8.44 23.14 3.54
N LYS A 473 9.60 23.45 2.97
CA LYS A 473 10.13 22.86 1.73
C LYS A 473 10.64 21.44 1.98
N MET A 474 10.33 20.52 1.09
CA MET A 474 10.99 19.22 1.07
C MET A 474 12.39 19.32 0.48
N PRO A 475 13.37 18.59 1.01
CA PRO A 475 14.74 18.59 0.48
C PRO A 475 14.83 18.15 -0.98
N ALA A 476 13.94 17.24 -1.39
CA ALA A 476 13.78 16.75 -2.76
C ALA A 476 12.32 16.41 -3.04
N PRO A 477 11.88 16.45 -4.32
CA PRO A 477 10.54 16.02 -4.69
C PRO A 477 10.33 14.54 -4.39
N ALA A 478 9.11 14.18 -4.02
CA ALA A 478 8.69 12.80 -3.83
C ALA A 478 7.80 12.37 -5.00
N ARG A 479 8.02 11.14 -5.50
CA ARG A 479 7.18 10.54 -6.54
C ARG A 479 6.36 9.40 -5.97
N ILE A 480 5.16 9.19 -6.48
CA ILE A 480 4.31 8.06 -6.12
C ILE A 480 4.75 6.84 -6.95
N VAL A 481 5.29 5.82 -6.26
CA VAL A 481 5.75 4.57 -6.88
C VAL A 481 4.72 3.44 -6.74
N GLN A 482 3.84 3.55 -5.74
CA GLN A 482 2.65 2.70 -5.61
C GLN A 482 1.48 3.55 -5.13
N GLU A 483 0.30 3.28 -5.64
CA GLU A 483 -0.94 3.94 -5.25
C GLU A 483 -2.09 2.95 -5.27
N ASP A 484 -2.88 2.96 -4.19
CA ASP A 484 -4.10 2.17 -4.04
C ASP A 484 -5.23 3.12 -3.62
N ILE A 485 -6.26 3.24 -4.44
CA ILE A 485 -7.44 4.04 -4.14
C ILE A 485 -8.66 3.13 -4.10
N VAL A 486 -9.39 3.16 -2.99
CA VAL A 486 -10.59 2.37 -2.75
C VAL A 486 -11.76 3.30 -2.45
N GLY A 487 -12.84 3.17 -3.22
CA GLY A 487 -14.05 3.94 -2.97
C GLY A 487 -14.75 3.53 -1.66
N PRO A 488 -15.38 4.46 -0.94
CA PRO A 488 -16.07 4.18 0.33
C PRO A 488 -17.17 3.13 0.21
N SER A 489 -17.80 3.05 -0.94
CA SER A 489 -18.89 2.10 -1.21
C SER A 489 -18.39 0.64 -1.22
N LEU A 490 -17.20 0.40 -1.81
CA LEU A 490 -16.57 -0.92 -1.82
C LEU A 490 -16.11 -1.31 -0.40
N GLY A 491 -15.60 -0.36 0.37
CA GLY A 491 -15.23 -0.56 1.76
C GLY A 491 -16.42 -0.98 2.63
N GLN A 492 -17.56 -0.33 2.50
CA GLN A 492 -18.79 -0.67 3.26
C GLN A 492 -19.31 -2.07 2.90
N GLU A 493 -19.25 -2.46 1.65
CA GLU A 493 -19.62 -3.80 1.20
C GLU A 493 -18.70 -4.87 1.79
N SER A 494 -17.39 -4.63 1.76
CA SER A 494 -16.38 -5.49 2.37
C SER A 494 -16.58 -5.66 3.87
N ILE A 495 -16.93 -4.59 4.61
CA ILE A 495 -17.27 -4.65 6.03
C ILE A 495 -18.47 -5.59 6.26
N ASN A 496 -19.55 -5.41 5.50
CA ASN A 496 -20.76 -6.21 5.67
C ASN A 496 -20.48 -7.69 5.40
N GLN A 497 -19.80 -8.01 4.31
CA GLN A 497 -19.41 -9.39 3.98
C GLN A 497 -18.47 -9.99 5.04
N GLY A 498 -17.48 -9.21 5.51
CA GLY A 498 -16.55 -9.64 6.56
C GLY A 498 -17.24 -9.92 7.89
N ILE A 499 -18.14 -9.03 8.35
CA ILE A 499 -18.89 -9.22 9.60
C ILE A 499 -19.85 -10.41 9.50
N VAL A 500 -20.58 -10.57 8.40
CA VAL A 500 -21.49 -11.70 8.20
C VAL A 500 -20.73 -13.01 8.22
N SER A 501 -19.62 -13.10 7.47
CA SER A 501 -18.78 -14.32 7.47
C SER A 501 -18.22 -14.65 8.85
N PHE A 502 -17.79 -13.63 9.60
CA PHE A 502 -17.32 -13.78 10.97
C PHE A 502 -18.39 -14.33 11.92
N ILE A 503 -19.59 -13.73 11.91
CA ILE A 503 -20.71 -14.14 12.79
C ILE A 503 -21.14 -15.57 12.47
N VAL A 504 -21.25 -15.92 11.18
CA VAL A 504 -21.61 -17.27 10.76
C VAL A 504 -20.53 -18.27 11.17
N ALA A 505 -19.25 -17.98 10.92
CA ALA A 505 -18.14 -18.81 11.36
C ALA A 505 -18.16 -19.06 12.86
N LEU A 506 -18.36 -18.01 13.66
CA LEU A 506 -18.44 -18.08 15.11
C LEU A 506 -19.60 -18.99 15.58
N ILE A 507 -20.81 -18.78 15.03
CA ILE A 507 -22.00 -19.56 15.39
C ILE A 507 -21.80 -21.05 15.05
N VAL A 508 -21.33 -21.37 13.84
CA VAL A 508 -21.12 -22.76 13.40
C VAL A 508 -20.05 -23.42 14.26
N LEU A 509 -18.96 -22.71 14.59
CA LEU A 509 -17.90 -23.21 15.47
C LEU A 509 -18.40 -23.46 16.89
N MET A 510 -19.23 -22.57 17.43
CA MET A 510 -19.86 -22.75 18.76
C MET A 510 -20.76 -23.98 18.81
N ILE A 511 -21.56 -24.19 17.77
CA ILE A 511 -22.41 -25.39 17.63
C ILE A 511 -21.53 -26.65 17.55
N TYR A 512 -20.48 -26.63 16.75
CA TYR A 512 -19.51 -27.70 16.59
C TYR A 512 -18.90 -28.11 17.94
N MET A 513 -18.42 -27.15 18.74
CA MET A 513 -17.83 -27.43 20.05
C MET A 513 -18.83 -28.08 21.04
N CYS A 514 -20.07 -27.59 21.07
CA CYS A 514 -21.11 -28.20 21.89
C CYS A 514 -21.50 -29.63 21.40
N ALA A 515 -21.56 -29.83 20.08
CA ALA A 515 -21.88 -31.11 19.48
C ALA A 515 -20.79 -32.18 19.72
N MET A 516 -19.51 -31.78 19.70
CA MET A 516 -18.39 -32.71 19.87
C MET A 516 -18.03 -33.01 21.33
N TYR A 517 -18.01 -31.99 22.21
CA TYR A 517 -17.50 -32.12 23.58
C TYR A 517 -18.57 -32.07 24.68
N GLY A 518 -19.83 -31.81 24.31
CA GLY A 518 -20.96 -31.67 25.22
C GLY A 518 -21.24 -30.25 25.61
N PHE A 519 -22.42 -30.01 26.17
CA PHE A 519 -22.91 -28.65 26.40
C PHE A 519 -22.02 -27.83 27.36
N ILE A 520 -21.65 -28.36 28.53
CA ILE A 520 -20.83 -27.62 29.50
C ILE A 520 -19.40 -27.36 28.99
N PRO A 521 -18.61 -28.36 28.53
CA PRO A 521 -17.29 -28.09 27.97
C PRO A 521 -17.34 -27.20 26.72
N GLY A 522 -18.34 -27.40 25.86
CA GLY A 522 -18.56 -26.53 24.69
C GLY A 522 -18.81 -25.08 25.08
N MET A 523 -19.66 -24.82 26.08
CA MET A 523 -19.94 -23.47 26.55
C MET A 523 -18.73 -22.82 27.22
N VAL A 524 -17.89 -23.55 27.94
CA VAL A 524 -16.62 -22.99 28.48
C VAL A 524 -15.65 -22.60 27.36
N ALA A 525 -15.50 -23.48 26.35
CA ALA A 525 -14.70 -23.16 25.17
C ALA A 525 -15.25 -21.92 24.40
N ASN A 526 -16.56 -21.86 24.21
CA ASN A 526 -17.25 -20.75 23.56
C ASN A 526 -17.07 -19.43 24.34
N GLY A 527 -17.12 -19.50 25.67
CA GLY A 527 -16.80 -18.35 26.53
C GLY A 527 -15.35 -17.87 26.34
N ALA A 528 -14.40 -18.80 26.22
CA ALA A 528 -13.01 -18.46 25.93
C ALA A 528 -12.83 -17.80 24.55
N LEU A 529 -13.62 -18.23 23.54
CA LEU A 529 -13.63 -17.60 22.22
C LEU A 529 -14.10 -16.14 22.27
N PHE A 530 -15.21 -15.87 22.98
CA PHE A 530 -15.69 -14.50 23.17
C PHE A 530 -14.67 -13.62 23.87
N ILE A 531 -14.05 -14.13 24.91
CA ILE A 531 -13.02 -13.39 25.65
C ILE A 531 -11.78 -13.17 24.77
N ASN A 532 -11.37 -14.16 23.97
CA ASN A 532 -10.28 -14.02 23.01
C ASN A 532 -10.56 -12.88 22.01
N PHE A 533 -11.74 -12.88 21.41
CA PHE A 533 -12.16 -11.83 20.48
C PHE A 533 -12.20 -10.46 21.14
N PHE A 534 -12.76 -10.35 22.35
CA PHE A 534 -12.81 -9.12 23.11
C PHE A 534 -11.40 -8.57 23.42
N PHE A 535 -10.49 -9.45 23.84
CA PHE A 535 -9.10 -9.05 24.12
C PHE A 535 -8.35 -8.67 22.85
N THR A 536 -8.54 -9.39 21.75
CA THR A 536 -7.91 -9.08 20.46
C THR A 536 -8.31 -7.70 19.99
N LEU A 537 -9.62 -7.36 20.00
CA LEU A 537 -10.09 -6.04 19.63
C LEU A 537 -9.61 -4.95 20.59
N GLY A 538 -9.63 -5.21 21.91
CA GLY A 538 -9.18 -4.24 22.91
C GLY A 538 -7.69 -3.93 22.81
N ILE A 539 -6.86 -4.94 22.59
CA ILE A 539 -5.42 -4.76 22.40
C ILE A 539 -5.14 -4.04 21.08
N LEU A 540 -5.85 -4.42 20.00
CA LEU A 540 -5.72 -3.75 18.70
C LEU A 540 -6.05 -2.25 18.80
N SER A 541 -7.14 -1.91 19.50
CA SER A 541 -7.51 -0.51 19.78
C SER A 541 -6.46 0.21 20.63
N SER A 542 -5.88 -0.47 21.63
CA SER A 542 -4.83 0.10 22.50
C SER A 542 -3.55 0.46 21.75
N PHE A 543 -3.19 -0.32 20.73
CA PHE A 543 -2.04 -0.05 19.86
C PHE A 543 -2.35 0.88 18.70
N GLN A 544 -3.59 1.36 18.56
CA GLN A 544 -4.06 2.17 17.43
C GLN A 544 -3.79 1.52 16.06
N ALA A 545 -3.77 0.18 16.03
CA ALA A 545 -3.55 -0.57 14.81
C ALA A 545 -4.81 -0.58 13.94
N ALA A 546 -4.64 -0.35 12.64
CA ALA A 546 -5.77 -0.34 11.71
C ALA A 546 -6.29 -1.77 11.46
N LEU A 547 -7.61 -1.95 11.57
CA LEU A 547 -8.30 -3.17 11.19
C LEU A 547 -8.52 -3.15 9.67
N THR A 548 -7.86 -4.05 8.94
CA THR A 548 -8.00 -4.25 7.49
C THR A 548 -8.91 -5.44 7.19
N MET A 549 -9.34 -5.62 5.94
CA MET A 549 -10.12 -6.80 5.52
C MET A 549 -9.32 -8.09 5.73
N SER A 550 -8.05 -8.09 5.39
CA SER A 550 -7.12 -9.18 5.70
C SER A 550 -6.91 -9.35 7.21
N GLY A 551 -6.92 -8.26 8.00
CA GLY A 551 -6.91 -8.30 9.45
C GLY A 551 -8.16 -8.98 10.04
N ILE A 552 -9.35 -8.75 9.48
CA ILE A 552 -10.57 -9.52 9.83
C ILE A 552 -10.36 -11.00 9.53
N ALA A 553 -9.83 -11.35 8.35
CA ALA A 553 -9.52 -12.74 8.01
C ALA A 553 -8.53 -13.36 9.02
N GLY A 554 -7.50 -12.63 9.46
CA GLY A 554 -6.57 -13.03 10.51
C GLY A 554 -7.25 -13.27 11.86
N MET A 555 -8.18 -12.40 12.26
CA MET A 555 -8.97 -12.60 13.49
C MET A 555 -9.84 -13.84 13.39
N VAL A 556 -10.55 -14.04 12.26
CA VAL A 556 -11.41 -15.22 12.07
C VAL A 556 -10.59 -16.50 12.08
N LEU A 557 -9.43 -16.50 11.45
CA LEU A 557 -8.49 -17.63 11.50
C LEU A 557 -7.99 -17.89 12.92
N SER A 558 -7.67 -16.85 13.67
CA SER A 558 -7.24 -16.98 15.07
C SER A 558 -8.32 -17.60 15.97
N LEU A 559 -9.62 -17.41 15.65
CA LEU A 559 -10.71 -18.12 16.35
C LEU A 559 -10.67 -19.63 16.08
N GLY A 560 -10.40 -20.05 14.84
CA GLY A 560 -10.20 -21.47 14.50
C GLY A 560 -9.05 -22.09 15.30
N MET A 561 -7.93 -21.39 15.39
CA MET A 561 -6.77 -21.82 16.20
C MET A 561 -7.01 -21.73 17.71
N ALA A 562 -7.86 -20.80 18.17
CA ALA A 562 -8.19 -20.67 19.59
C ALA A 562 -8.97 -21.88 20.11
N VAL A 563 -9.78 -22.52 19.27
CA VAL A 563 -10.47 -23.76 19.60
C VAL A 563 -9.51 -24.93 19.69
N ASP A 564 -8.46 -24.98 18.88
CA ASP A 564 -7.48 -26.06 18.83
C ASP A 564 -6.83 -26.33 20.21
N ALA A 565 -6.45 -25.30 20.95
CA ALA A 565 -5.93 -25.43 22.30
C ALA A 565 -6.95 -26.14 23.26
N ASN A 566 -8.23 -25.78 23.17
CA ASN A 566 -9.29 -26.40 23.95
C ASN A 566 -9.56 -27.87 23.53
N VAL A 567 -9.58 -28.11 22.22
CA VAL A 567 -9.69 -29.47 21.65
C VAL A 567 -8.58 -30.37 22.20
N LEU A 568 -7.34 -29.85 22.22
CA LEU A 568 -6.18 -30.58 22.71
C LEU A 568 -6.31 -30.96 24.20
N ILE A 569 -6.71 -29.97 25.01
CA ILE A 569 -6.95 -30.20 26.44
C ILE A 569 -8.05 -31.23 26.65
N TYR A 570 -9.15 -31.13 25.90
CA TYR A 570 -10.30 -32.04 26.05
C TYR A 570 -10.00 -33.46 25.58
N GLU A 571 -9.30 -33.64 24.47
CA GLU A 571 -8.89 -34.96 23.99
C GLU A 571 -7.91 -35.63 24.99
N ARG A 572 -6.96 -34.90 25.57
CA ARG A 572 -6.10 -35.41 26.62
C ARG A 572 -6.90 -35.77 27.89
N THR A 573 -7.84 -34.90 28.26
CA THR A 573 -8.74 -35.20 29.42
C THR A 573 -9.57 -36.48 29.16
N LYS A 574 -10.06 -36.72 27.94
CA LYS A 574 -10.75 -37.92 27.53
C LYS A 574 -9.86 -39.17 27.66
N GLU A 575 -8.59 -39.08 27.27
CA GLU A 575 -7.62 -40.17 27.45
C GLU A 575 -7.46 -40.53 28.94
N GLU A 576 -7.29 -39.55 29.81
CA GLU A 576 -7.13 -39.76 31.25
C GLU A 576 -8.41 -40.31 31.93
N LEU A 577 -9.59 -39.84 31.43
CA LEU A 577 -10.88 -40.40 31.89
C LEU A 577 -11.06 -41.89 31.49
N ARG A 578 -10.62 -42.24 30.26
CA ARG A 578 -10.63 -43.64 29.78
C ARG A 578 -9.64 -44.52 30.58
N ALA A 579 -8.56 -43.96 31.10
CA ALA A 579 -7.61 -44.59 31.98
C ALA A 579 -8.18 -44.81 33.42
N GLY A 580 -9.45 -44.41 33.67
CA GLY A 580 -10.14 -44.61 34.95
C GLY A 580 -9.91 -43.57 36.02
N LYS A 581 -9.31 -42.42 35.67
CA LYS A 581 -9.07 -41.30 36.62
C LYS A 581 -10.38 -40.52 36.86
N GLY A 582 -10.54 -39.99 38.06
CA GLY A 582 -11.66 -39.09 38.36
C GLY A 582 -11.59 -37.77 37.57
N THR A 583 -12.71 -37.14 37.24
CA THR A 583 -12.84 -36.00 36.34
C THR A 583 -11.93 -34.83 36.74
N LYS A 584 -11.80 -34.52 38.05
CA LYS A 584 -10.95 -33.43 38.55
C LYS A 584 -9.47 -33.72 38.31
N GLN A 585 -9.02 -34.96 38.52
CA GLN A 585 -7.65 -35.38 38.28
C GLN A 585 -7.35 -35.45 36.76
N ALA A 586 -8.25 -36.13 36.01
CA ALA A 586 -8.14 -36.24 34.56
C ALA A 586 -8.02 -34.87 33.87
N LEU A 587 -8.79 -33.87 34.29
CA LEU A 587 -8.71 -32.54 33.76
C LEU A 587 -7.39 -31.84 34.14
N ALA A 588 -6.95 -31.96 35.39
CA ALA A 588 -5.67 -31.36 35.84
C ALA A 588 -4.47 -31.92 35.07
N GLU A 589 -4.47 -33.25 34.81
CA GLU A 589 -3.45 -33.91 33.99
C GLU A 589 -3.59 -33.59 32.50
N GLY A 590 -4.83 -33.45 32.00
CA GLY A 590 -5.12 -32.98 30.64
C GLY A 590 -4.49 -31.61 30.35
N TYR A 591 -4.67 -30.64 31.23
CA TYR A 591 -4.00 -29.33 31.14
C TYR A 591 -2.48 -29.41 31.24
N LYS A 592 -1.95 -30.27 32.11
CA LYS A 592 -0.50 -30.43 32.30
C LYS A 592 0.16 -31.03 31.04
N ASN A 593 -0.42 -32.10 30.54
CA ASN A 593 0.14 -32.90 29.43
C ASN A 593 -0.06 -32.17 28.07
N ALA A 594 -1.13 -31.38 27.92
CA ALA A 594 -1.39 -30.61 26.73
C ALA A 594 -0.55 -29.32 26.64
N PHE A 595 -0.09 -28.76 27.77
CA PHE A 595 0.56 -27.45 27.83
C PHE A 595 1.75 -27.30 26.90
N SER A 596 2.67 -28.28 26.89
CA SER A 596 3.88 -28.24 26.05
C SER A 596 3.51 -28.17 24.56
N ALA A 597 2.63 -29.01 24.11
CA ALA A 597 2.21 -29.07 22.70
C ALA A 597 1.46 -27.78 22.28
N ILE A 598 0.62 -27.18 23.16
CA ILE A 598 -0.08 -25.92 22.91
C ILE A 598 0.93 -24.77 22.82
N PHE A 599 1.92 -24.72 23.72
CA PHE A 599 2.95 -23.69 23.69
C PHE A 599 3.79 -23.74 22.42
N ASP A 600 4.28 -24.94 22.06
CA ASP A 600 5.10 -25.16 20.87
C ASP A 600 4.35 -24.80 19.58
N SER A 601 3.09 -25.17 19.46
CA SER A 601 2.20 -24.85 18.36
C SER A 601 1.99 -23.34 18.19
N ASN A 602 1.65 -22.63 19.27
CA ASN A 602 1.43 -21.21 19.23
C ASN A 602 2.74 -20.45 18.93
N LEU A 603 3.88 -20.90 19.47
CA LEU A 603 5.18 -20.28 19.23
C LEU A 603 5.59 -20.42 17.76
N THR A 604 5.41 -21.57 17.12
CA THR A 604 5.69 -21.75 15.68
C THR A 604 4.81 -20.84 14.81
N SER A 605 3.54 -20.68 15.14
CA SER A 605 2.64 -19.77 14.44
C SER A 605 2.99 -18.29 14.66
N ILE A 606 3.50 -17.94 15.85
CA ILE A 606 4.02 -16.58 16.13
C ILE A 606 5.29 -16.31 15.33
N ILE A 607 6.21 -17.28 15.19
CA ILE A 607 7.42 -17.14 14.37
C ILE A 607 7.05 -16.82 12.92
N THR A 608 6.10 -17.54 12.32
CA THR A 608 5.61 -17.24 10.97
C THR A 608 4.91 -15.89 10.89
N GLY A 609 4.14 -15.52 11.92
CA GLY A 609 3.51 -14.22 12.06
C GLY A 609 4.52 -13.07 12.10
N ILE A 610 5.62 -13.20 12.84
CA ILE A 610 6.70 -12.21 12.90
C ILE A 610 7.41 -12.06 11.55
N ILE A 611 7.68 -13.16 10.87
CA ILE A 611 8.25 -13.12 9.51
C ILE A 611 7.30 -12.39 8.57
N LEU A 612 6.01 -12.72 8.63
CA LEU A 612 4.98 -12.07 7.81
C LEU A 612 4.83 -10.57 8.13
N PHE A 613 4.97 -10.18 9.39
CA PHE A 613 4.94 -8.78 9.80
C PHE A 613 6.13 -7.97 9.24
N ASN A 614 7.32 -8.56 9.22
CA ASN A 614 8.53 -7.89 8.72
C ASN A 614 8.60 -7.81 7.19
N PHE A 615 8.15 -8.85 6.49
CA PHE A 615 8.20 -8.90 5.03
C PHE A 615 6.91 -8.42 4.35
N GLY A 616 5.79 -8.37 5.08
CA GLY A 616 4.50 -7.91 4.58
C GLY A 616 4.39 -6.38 4.57
N THR A 617 3.62 -5.87 3.61
CA THR A 617 3.26 -4.45 3.51
C THR A 617 1.75 -4.28 3.66
N GLY A 618 1.27 -3.09 4.03
CA GLY A 618 -0.13 -2.70 4.07
C GLY A 618 -1.07 -3.77 4.67
N PRO A 619 -1.99 -4.36 3.85
CA PRO A 619 -2.98 -5.33 4.32
C PRO A 619 -2.37 -6.58 4.98
N ILE A 620 -1.22 -7.07 4.50
CA ILE A 620 -0.57 -8.27 5.06
C ILE A 620 -0.02 -8.00 6.45
N ARG A 621 0.56 -6.82 6.67
CA ARG A 621 1.05 -6.42 7.99
C ARG A 621 -0.10 -6.32 8.99
N GLY A 622 -1.26 -5.81 8.56
CA GLY A 622 -2.50 -5.82 9.35
C GLY A 622 -2.95 -7.23 9.71
N PHE A 623 -2.94 -8.15 8.74
CA PHE A 623 -3.21 -9.58 8.97
C PHE A 623 -2.25 -10.20 9.99
N ALA A 624 -0.94 -10.00 9.82
CA ALA A 624 0.07 -10.55 10.72
C ALA A 624 -0.09 -10.03 12.16
N THR A 625 -0.38 -8.72 12.30
CA THR A 625 -0.63 -8.09 13.60
C THR A 625 -1.82 -8.71 14.32
N THR A 626 -2.97 -8.84 13.64
CA THR A 626 -4.18 -9.44 14.21
C THR A 626 -3.98 -10.92 14.53
N LEU A 627 -3.24 -11.64 13.69
CA LEU A 627 -2.90 -13.05 13.90
C LEU A 627 -2.05 -13.24 15.16
N ILE A 628 -0.95 -12.48 15.31
CA ILE A 628 -0.07 -12.58 16.48
C ILE A 628 -0.82 -12.23 17.77
N ILE A 629 -1.56 -11.12 17.80
CA ILE A 629 -2.37 -10.70 18.95
C ILE A 629 -3.42 -11.77 19.26
N GLY A 630 -4.14 -12.28 18.25
CA GLY A 630 -5.15 -13.32 18.38
C GLY A 630 -4.59 -14.61 18.96
N ILE A 631 -3.41 -15.07 18.54
CA ILE A 631 -2.72 -16.26 19.07
C ILE A 631 -2.34 -16.06 20.54
N LEU A 632 -1.78 -14.91 20.91
CA LEU A 632 -1.40 -14.60 22.30
C LEU A 632 -2.63 -14.56 23.22
N CYS A 633 -3.72 -13.90 22.77
CA CYS A 633 -4.99 -13.87 23.49
C CYS A 633 -5.64 -15.25 23.61
N SER A 634 -5.57 -16.06 22.54
CA SER A 634 -6.05 -17.43 22.50
C SER A 634 -5.33 -18.31 23.51
N PHE A 635 -4.01 -18.28 23.51
CA PHE A 635 -3.21 -19.01 24.47
C PHE A 635 -3.59 -18.65 25.92
N PHE A 636 -3.72 -17.36 26.20
CA PHE A 636 -4.12 -16.90 27.54
C PHE A 636 -5.55 -17.34 27.90
N SER A 637 -6.52 -17.16 27.02
CA SER A 637 -7.92 -17.52 27.28
C SER A 637 -8.13 -19.02 27.39
N ALA A 638 -7.59 -19.82 26.48
CA ALA A 638 -7.79 -21.27 26.42
C ALA A 638 -7.05 -22.03 27.52
N VAL A 639 -5.84 -21.60 27.91
CA VAL A 639 -5.04 -22.34 28.90
C VAL A 639 -5.29 -21.86 30.35
N PHE A 640 -5.37 -20.53 30.53
CA PHE A 640 -5.45 -19.98 31.88
C PHE A 640 -6.87 -19.67 32.34
N LEU A 641 -7.71 -19.02 31.50
CA LEU A 641 -9.05 -18.62 31.93
C LEU A 641 -10.00 -19.82 32.00
N THR A 642 -10.00 -20.71 31.01
CA THR A 642 -10.84 -21.93 31.05
C THR A 642 -10.50 -22.78 32.26
N ARG A 643 -9.22 -22.92 32.58
CA ARG A 643 -8.76 -23.64 33.77
C ARG A 643 -9.28 -23.01 35.06
N LEU A 644 -9.25 -21.67 35.18
CA LEU A 644 -9.80 -20.97 36.34
C LEU A 644 -11.32 -21.21 36.49
N VAL A 645 -12.07 -21.26 35.39
CA VAL A 645 -13.50 -21.55 35.39
C VAL A 645 -13.76 -22.98 35.88
N TYR A 646 -13.09 -24.00 35.32
CA TYR A 646 -13.24 -25.35 35.76
C TYR A 646 -12.85 -25.54 37.24
N GLU A 647 -11.71 -25.02 37.66
CA GLU A 647 -11.27 -25.12 39.06
C GLU A 647 -12.22 -24.42 40.04
N HIS A 648 -12.86 -23.28 39.60
CA HIS A 648 -13.84 -22.58 40.44
C HIS A 648 -15.08 -23.46 40.70
N PHE A 649 -15.65 -24.11 39.65
CA PHE A 649 -16.84 -24.93 39.80
C PHE A 649 -16.55 -26.28 40.44
N MET A 650 -15.44 -26.93 40.09
CA MET A 650 -15.06 -28.23 40.68
C MET A 650 -14.65 -28.15 42.15
N ASN A 651 -14.13 -26.98 42.61
CA ASN A 651 -13.88 -26.77 44.04
C ASN A 651 -15.16 -26.51 44.86
N LYS A 652 -16.32 -26.29 44.18
CA LYS A 652 -17.66 -26.23 44.76
C LYS A 652 -18.43 -27.55 44.56
N ASP A 653 -17.72 -28.64 44.31
CA ASP A 653 -18.26 -29.96 44.02
C ASP A 653 -19.29 -30.00 42.87
N LYS A 654 -19.19 -29.01 41.93
CA LYS A 654 -19.99 -29.00 40.70
C LYS A 654 -19.14 -29.55 39.54
N TRP A 655 -19.83 -30.11 38.52
CA TRP A 655 -19.18 -30.59 37.27
C TRP A 655 -18.25 -31.81 37.45
N LEU A 656 -18.41 -32.60 38.52
CA LEU A 656 -17.57 -33.76 38.80
C LEU A 656 -17.86 -34.96 37.85
N ASN A 657 -18.98 -34.94 37.13
CA ASN A 657 -19.39 -36.02 36.22
C ASN A 657 -19.30 -35.67 34.73
N LEU A 658 -18.43 -34.72 34.35
CA LEU A 658 -18.22 -34.37 32.96
C LEU A 658 -17.50 -35.47 32.19
N THR A 659 -18.02 -35.82 31.02
CA THR A 659 -17.48 -36.89 30.17
C THR A 659 -16.68 -36.37 28.99
N PHE A 660 -16.77 -35.06 28.64
CA PHE A 660 -16.17 -34.45 27.45
C PHE A 660 -16.53 -35.17 26.14
N THR A 661 -17.65 -35.91 26.11
CA THR A 661 -18.16 -36.64 24.95
C THR A 661 -19.66 -36.46 24.85
N THR A 662 -20.17 -36.53 23.61
CA THR A 662 -21.60 -36.58 23.29
C THR A 662 -21.95 -37.96 22.69
N GLY A 663 -23.23 -38.22 22.48
CA GLY A 663 -23.67 -39.44 21.76
C GLY A 663 -23.04 -39.53 20.35
N LEU A 664 -22.76 -38.36 19.70
CA LEU A 664 -22.17 -38.28 18.38
C LEU A 664 -20.67 -38.58 18.40
N SER A 665 -19.94 -38.04 19.42
CA SER A 665 -18.48 -38.12 19.50
C SER A 665 -17.95 -39.34 20.29
N LYS A 666 -18.84 -40.05 21.04
CA LYS A 666 -18.43 -41.14 21.93
C LYS A 666 -17.73 -42.26 21.20
N ASN A 667 -18.23 -42.66 20.01
CA ASN A 667 -17.72 -43.79 19.24
C ASN A 667 -16.87 -43.37 18.03
N LEU A 668 -16.64 -42.07 17.83
CA LEU A 668 -15.88 -41.56 16.68
C LEU A 668 -14.41 -41.96 16.82
N MET A 669 -13.90 -42.77 15.89
CA MET A 669 -12.50 -43.20 15.78
C MET A 669 -11.92 -43.91 17.02
N GLN A 670 -12.72 -44.68 17.77
CA GLN A 670 -12.25 -45.29 19.01
C GLN A 670 -11.29 -46.44 18.81
N ASN A 671 -11.33 -47.21 17.73
CA ASN A 671 -10.50 -48.40 17.52
C ASN A 671 -9.92 -48.43 16.11
N VAL A 672 -9.24 -47.36 15.75
CA VAL A 672 -8.55 -47.30 14.46
C VAL A 672 -7.16 -47.94 14.60
N HIS A 673 -6.92 -48.96 13.83
CA HIS A 673 -5.62 -49.64 13.72
C HIS A 673 -5.15 -49.60 12.27
N TYR A 674 -4.74 -48.40 11.81
CA TYR A 674 -4.27 -48.21 10.46
C TYR A 674 -2.73 -48.36 10.39
N ASN A 675 -2.25 -49.12 9.41
CA ASN A 675 -0.83 -49.39 9.27
C ASN A 675 -0.17 -48.32 8.37
N PHE A 676 0.08 -47.15 8.91
CA PHE A 676 0.71 -46.00 8.18
C PHE A 676 2.10 -46.34 7.64
N MET A 677 2.94 -47.00 8.45
CA MET A 677 4.30 -47.34 8.06
C MET A 677 4.36 -48.41 6.99
N GLY A 678 3.41 -49.35 6.94
CA GLY A 678 3.29 -50.36 5.89
C GLY A 678 2.96 -49.81 4.52
N ILE A 679 2.30 -48.63 4.45
CA ILE A 679 1.86 -48.00 3.21
C ILE A 679 2.87 -46.93 2.71
N THR A 680 3.98 -46.70 3.45
CA THR A 680 4.93 -45.58 3.15
C THR A 680 5.38 -45.56 1.69
N LYS A 681 5.70 -46.70 1.08
CA LYS A 681 6.11 -46.76 -0.33
C LYS A 681 5.00 -46.27 -1.29
N ARG A 682 3.76 -46.75 -1.06
CA ARG A 682 2.59 -46.33 -1.88
C ARG A 682 2.29 -44.83 -1.67
N SER A 683 2.35 -44.39 -0.44
CA SER A 683 2.19 -42.98 -0.09
C SER A 683 3.18 -42.10 -0.84
N PHE A 684 4.47 -42.39 -0.75
CA PHE A 684 5.52 -41.61 -1.46
C PHE A 684 5.36 -41.64 -2.99
N THR A 685 4.89 -42.76 -3.57
CA THR A 685 4.60 -42.83 -4.99
C THR A 685 3.44 -41.87 -5.35
N ILE A 686 2.34 -41.89 -4.59
CA ILE A 686 1.19 -41.01 -4.83
C ILE A 686 1.59 -39.53 -4.69
N TRP A 687 2.22 -39.18 -3.58
CA TRP A 687 2.69 -37.80 -3.36
C TRP A 687 3.71 -37.37 -4.41
N GLY A 688 4.64 -38.27 -4.81
CA GLY A 688 5.59 -38.01 -5.87
C GLY A 688 4.94 -37.72 -7.22
N VAL A 689 3.91 -38.51 -7.59
CA VAL A 689 3.15 -38.25 -8.83
C VAL A 689 2.41 -36.91 -8.76
N ILE A 690 1.76 -36.57 -7.65
CA ILE A 690 1.06 -35.31 -7.48
C ILE A 690 2.05 -34.12 -7.58
N ILE A 691 3.21 -34.21 -6.92
CA ILE A 691 4.27 -33.19 -6.98
C ILE A 691 4.76 -33.00 -8.41
N VAL A 692 5.01 -34.10 -9.15
CA VAL A 692 5.46 -34.03 -10.55
C VAL A 692 4.38 -33.37 -11.43
N VAL A 693 3.12 -33.70 -11.25
CA VAL A 693 2.01 -33.05 -11.98
C VAL A 693 1.95 -31.56 -11.66
N CYS A 694 2.11 -31.18 -10.40
CA CYS A 694 2.15 -29.76 -10.00
C CYS A 694 3.34 -29.02 -10.61
N ILE A 695 4.53 -29.65 -10.61
CA ILE A 695 5.73 -29.05 -11.23
C ILE A 695 5.56 -28.92 -12.75
N ILE A 696 5.04 -29.93 -13.42
CA ILE A 696 4.75 -29.87 -14.86
C ILE A 696 3.75 -28.76 -15.16
N SER A 697 2.66 -28.66 -14.38
CA SER A 697 1.70 -27.58 -14.54
C SER A 697 2.34 -26.20 -14.37
N PHE A 698 3.20 -26.04 -13.38
CA PHE A 698 3.94 -24.79 -13.16
C PHE A 698 4.77 -24.38 -14.37
N PHE A 699 5.49 -25.31 -15.00
CA PHE A 699 6.32 -25.00 -16.17
C PHE A 699 5.52 -24.83 -17.47
N VAL A 700 4.38 -25.52 -17.63
CA VAL A 700 3.59 -25.49 -18.87
C VAL A 700 2.56 -24.34 -18.84
N ARG A 701 1.85 -24.14 -17.72
CA ARG A 701 0.79 -23.13 -17.58
C ARG A 701 1.25 -21.86 -16.88
N GLY A 702 2.35 -21.93 -16.12
CA GLY A 702 2.83 -20.83 -15.29
C GLY A 702 1.90 -20.52 -14.12
N LEU A 703 2.02 -19.31 -13.61
CA LEU A 703 1.20 -18.73 -12.54
C LEU A 703 0.60 -17.41 -13.02
N ALA A 704 -0.68 -17.19 -12.73
CA ALA A 704 -1.29 -15.88 -12.92
C ALA A 704 -0.77 -14.92 -11.84
N GLN A 705 0.02 -13.96 -12.25
CA GLN A 705 0.62 -12.96 -11.35
C GLN A 705 -0.22 -11.69 -11.39
N SER A 706 -0.51 -11.12 -10.21
CA SER A 706 -1.11 -9.79 -10.08
C SER A 706 -0.10 -8.68 -10.38
N ILE A 707 -0.56 -7.43 -10.42
CA ILE A 707 0.32 -6.27 -10.58
C ILE A 707 1.33 -6.12 -9.45
N ASP A 708 1.10 -6.71 -8.29
CA ASP A 708 2.07 -6.74 -7.18
C ASP A 708 3.39 -7.42 -7.58
N PHE A 709 3.34 -8.35 -8.53
CA PHE A 709 4.50 -9.10 -9.02
C PHE A 709 4.97 -8.70 -10.42
N THR A 710 4.08 -8.10 -11.22
CA THR A 710 4.40 -7.71 -12.61
C THR A 710 4.64 -6.21 -12.78
N GLY A 711 4.19 -5.41 -11.83
CA GLY A 711 3.96 -3.99 -12.04
C GLY A 711 2.77 -3.74 -12.98
N GLY A 712 2.14 -2.60 -12.89
CA GLY A 712 1.00 -2.25 -13.72
C GLY A 712 -0.06 -1.43 -13.00
N ARG A 713 -1.22 -1.33 -13.63
CA ARG A 713 -2.42 -0.68 -13.09
C ARG A 713 -3.60 -1.62 -13.13
N ASN A 714 -4.40 -1.59 -12.07
CA ASN A 714 -5.71 -2.23 -11.98
C ASN A 714 -6.78 -1.15 -11.87
N PHE A 715 -7.84 -1.28 -12.64
CA PHE A 715 -9.06 -0.49 -12.49
C PHE A 715 -10.22 -1.44 -12.25
N VAL A 716 -10.98 -1.22 -11.20
CA VAL A 716 -12.22 -1.95 -10.94
C VAL A 716 -13.36 -1.07 -11.42
N VAL A 717 -13.99 -1.48 -12.52
CA VAL A 717 -15.11 -0.77 -13.16
C VAL A 717 -16.39 -1.50 -12.87
N GLN A 718 -17.38 -0.78 -12.35
CA GLN A 718 -18.74 -1.28 -12.15
C GLN A 718 -19.62 -0.81 -13.30
N PHE A 719 -20.27 -1.73 -14.01
CA PHE A 719 -21.17 -1.45 -15.13
C PHE A 719 -22.65 -1.54 -14.71
N GLU A 720 -23.53 -0.89 -15.44
CA GLU A 720 -24.99 -1.04 -15.26
C GLU A 720 -25.49 -2.41 -15.70
N GLN A 721 -24.92 -2.91 -16.78
CA GLN A 721 -25.32 -4.17 -17.41
C GLN A 721 -24.28 -5.26 -17.12
N VAL A 722 -24.69 -6.52 -17.32
CA VAL A 722 -23.75 -7.64 -17.27
C VAL A 722 -22.84 -7.57 -18.50
N VAL A 723 -21.55 -7.43 -18.27
CA VAL A 723 -20.52 -7.32 -19.32
C VAL A 723 -19.59 -8.52 -19.22
N GLN A 724 -19.26 -9.10 -20.38
CA GLN A 724 -18.28 -10.19 -20.40
C GLN A 724 -16.85 -9.63 -20.39
N PRO A 725 -15.94 -10.18 -19.57
CA PRO A 725 -14.56 -9.73 -19.50
C PRO A 725 -13.84 -9.73 -20.85
N GLU A 726 -14.10 -10.74 -21.70
CA GLU A 726 -13.47 -10.84 -23.01
C GLU A 726 -13.90 -9.71 -23.96
N THR A 727 -15.12 -9.16 -23.80
CA THR A 727 -15.57 -7.99 -24.56
C THR A 727 -14.72 -6.77 -24.20
N VAL A 728 -14.49 -6.54 -22.91
CA VAL A 728 -13.65 -5.43 -22.43
C VAL A 728 -12.21 -5.60 -22.91
N ARG A 729 -11.68 -6.82 -22.82
CA ARG A 729 -10.32 -7.13 -23.27
C ARG A 729 -10.15 -6.92 -24.78
N SER A 730 -11.05 -7.45 -25.60
CA SER A 730 -10.99 -7.32 -27.05
C SER A 730 -11.11 -5.87 -27.54
N LEU A 731 -11.79 -5.01 -26.77
CA LEU A 731 -11.92 -3.58 -27.04
C LEU A 731 -10.64 -2.79 -26.69
N LEU A 732 -9.99 -3.12 -25.57
CA LEU A 732 -8.83 -2.38 -25.06
C LEU A 732 -7.51 -2.86 -25.67
N GLN A 733 -7.31 -4.16 -25.86
CA GLN A 733 -6.04 -4.74 -26.32
C GLN A 733 -5.49 -4.11 -27.63
N PRO A 734 -6.31 -3.84 -28.68
CA PRO A 734 -5.79 -3.22 -29.91
C PRO A 734 -5.33 -1.77 -29.73
N LYS A 735 -5.82 -1.08 -28.69
CA LYS A 735 -5.55 0.35 -28.44
C LYS A 735 -4.30 0.61 -27.60
N VAL A 736 -3.79 -0.40 -26.91
CA VAL A 736 -2.64 -0.28 -26.00
C VAL A 736 -1.30 -0.77 -26.61
N GLY A 737 -1.30 -1.18 -27.88
CA GLY A 737 -0.11 -1.66 -28.60
C GLY A 737 0.46 -2.95 -27.96
N ASP A 738 1.75 -2.94 -27.61
CA ASP A 738 2.45 -4.09 -27.02
C ASP A 738 2.12 -4.32 -25.52
N ALA A 739 1.37 -3.41 -24.90
CA ALA A 739 0.99 -3.58 -23.51
C ALA A 739 -0.08 -4.69 -23.35
N ASN A 740 0.00 -5.42 -22.24
CA ASN A 740 -0.96 -6.49 -21.96
C ASN A 740 -2.22 -5.91 -21.28
N VAL A 741 -3.40 -6.40 -21.68
CA VAL A 741 -4.66 -6.14 -21.01
C VAL A 741 -5.27 -7.46 -20.56
N GLN A 742 -5.60 -7.54 -19.28
CA GLN A 742 -6.40 -8.62 -18.71
C GLN A 742 -7.71 -8.04 -18.16
N ALA A 743 -8.81 -8.74 -18.37
CA ALA A 743 -10.10 -8.39 -17.80
C ALA A 743 -10.66 -9.61 -17.07
N ILE A 744 -11.10 -9.42 -15.82
CA ILE A 744 -11.61 -10.49 -14.97
C ILE A 744 -12.87 -9.99 -14.28
N ALA A 745 -13.97 -10.78 -14.34
CA ALA A 745 -15.18 -10.48 -13.59
C ALA A 745 -14.93 -10.64 -12.08
N LEU A 746 -15.39 -9.69 -11.31
CA LEU A 746 -15.44 -9.73 -9.85
C LEU A 746 -16.90 -9.92 -9.42
N GLY A 747 -17.12 -10.82 -8.45
CA GLY A 747 -18.46 -11.13 -7.98
C GLY A 747 -19.23 -12.09 -8.92
N THR A 748 -20.47 -12.37 -8.53
CA THR A 748 -21.36 -13.28 -9.26
C THR A 748 -22.39 -12.55 -10.09
N ASP A 749 -22.43 -11.21 -9.98
CA ASP A 749 -23.40 -10.36 -10.69
C ASP A 749 -23.00 -10.06 -12.15
N GLY A 750 -21.72 -10.30 -12.51
CA GLY A 750 -21.17 -10.03 -13.85
C GLY A 750 -21.16 -8.54 -14.21
N LYS A 751 -21.38 -7.65 -13.26
CA LYS A 751 -21.41 -6.20 -13.49
C LYS A 751 -20.11 -5.51 -13.12
N THR A 752 -19.26 -6.16 -12.36
CA THR A 752 -17.98 -5.60 -11.91
C THR A 752 -16.83 -6.31 -12.60
N ILE A 753 -15.99 -5.54 -13.29
CA ILE A 753 -14.82 -6.07 -14.01
C ILE A 753 -13.55 -5.37 -13.55
N ARG A 754 -12.53 -6.17 -13.22
CA ARG A 754 -11.17 -5.68 -13.01
C ARG A 754 -10.45 -5.67 -14.36
N VAL A 755 -9.94 -4.52 -14.73
CA VAL A 755 -9.10 -4.30 -15.91
C VAL A 755 -7.68 -4.07 -15.42
N THR A 756 -6.77 -4.95 -15.83
CA THR A 756 -5.33 -4.91 -15.49
C THR A 756 -4.53 -4.58 -16.73
N THR A 757 -3.62 -3.61 -16.64
CA THR A 757 -2.73 -3.25 -17.75
C THR A 757 -1.39 -2.71 -17.27
N ASN A 758 -0.33 -2.94 -18.06
CA ASN A 758 1.00 -2.33 -17.88
C ASN A 758 1.24 -1.16 -18.86
N TYR A 759 0.18 -0.64 -19.49
CA TYR A 759 0.26 0.46 -20.45
C TYR A 759 0.89 1.69 -19.81
N ARG A 760 1.94 2.24 -20.43
CA ARG A 760 2.70 3.43 -20.03
C ARG A 760 3.14 3.44 -18.54
N ILE A 761 3.44 2.25 -17.97
CA ILE A 761 3.80 2.16 -16.53
C ILE A 761 5.18 2.76 -16.21
N ASN A 762 6.06 2.86 -17.19
CA ASN A 762 7.41 3.41 -17.07
C ASN A 762 7.48 4.94 -17.27
N GLU A 763 6.36 5.58 -17.60
CA GLU A 763 6.31 7.03 -17.78
C GLU A 763 6.01 7.73 -16.47
N ASP A 764 6.84 8.69 -16.09
CA ASP A 764 6.70 9.52 -14.89
C ASP A 764 6.18 10.91 -15.26
N SER A 765 4.86 11.05 -15.47
CA SER A 765 4.20 12.35 -15.61
C SER A 765 3.13 12.49 -14.53
N PRO A 766 2.97 13.68 -13.93
CA PRO A 766 1.90 13.92 -12.96
C PRO A 766 0.48 13.75 -13.54
N THR A 767 0.35 13.88 -14.87
CA THR A 767 -0.94 13.79 -15.59
C THR A 767 -1.26 12.40 -16.13
N ILE A 768 -0.27 11.48 -16.12
CA ILE A 768 -0.37 10.18 -16.78
C ILE A 768 -1.55 9.33 -16.29
N ASP A 769 -1.84 9.36 -14.98
CA ASP A 769 -2.89 8.55 -14.40
C ASP A 769 -4.27 9.07 -14.82
N ALA A 770 -4.45 10.40 -14.89
CA ALA A 770 -5.67 11.03 -15.42
C ALA A 770 -5.85 10.77 -16.92
N GLU A 771 -4.75 10.81 -17.70
CA GLU A 771 -4.78 10.50 -19.14
C GLU A 771 -5.19 9.04 -19.40
N ILE A 772 -4.77 8.10 -18.55
CA ILE A 772 -5.14 6.69 -18.67
C ILE A 772 -6.59 6.45 -18.23
N GLU A 773 -7.09 7.14 -17.21
CA GLU A 773 -8.50 7.11 -16.83
C GLU A 773 -9.40 7.69 -17.97
N GLU A 774 -8.99 8.79 -18.59
CA GLU A 774 -9.67 9.36 -19.76
C GLU A 774 -9.61 8.39 -20.97
N PHE A 775 -8.47 7.76 -21.23
CA PHE A 775 -8.30 6.75 -22.26
C PHE A 775 -9.26 5.56 -22.04
N LEU A 776 -9.34 5.05 -20.81
CA LEU A 776 -10.22 3.96 -20.44
C LEU A 776 -11.70 4.35 -20.64
N TYR A 777 -12.09 5.55 -20.21
CA TYR A 777 -13.44 6.10 -20.43
C TYR A 777 -13.79 6.16 -21.92
N ASN A 778 -12.93 6.77 -22.74
CA ASN A 778 -13.17 6.92 -24.16
C ASN A 778 -13.29 5.56 -24.87
N ALA A 779 -12.44 4.60 -24.52
CA ALA A 779 -12.46 3.27 -25.09
C ALA A 779 -13.74 2.48 -24.71
N LEU A 780 -14.17 2.54 -23.45
CA LEU A 780 -15.40 1.87 -23.00
C LEU A 780 -16.67 2.53 -23.58
N LYS A 781 -16.65 3.85 -23.75
CA LYS A 781 -17.75 4.61 -24.37
C LYS A 781 -17.91 4.29 -25.85
N GLU A 782 -16.80 4.19 -26.59
CA GLU A 782 -16.82 3.74 -28.01
C GLU A 782 -17.36 2.31 -28.17
N GLY A 783 -17.13 1.45 -27.15
CA GLY A 783 -17.65 0.09 -27.11
C GLY A 783 -19.10 -0.03 -26.64
N ASP A 784 -19.80 1.08 -26.42
CA ASP A 784 -21.19 1.14 -25.90
C ASP A 784 -21.42 0.34 -24.62
N LEU A 785 -20.37 0.31 -23.76
CA LEU A 785 -20.40 -0.42 -22.49
C LEU A 785 -20.80 0.48 -21.30
N LEU A 786 -20.78 1.81 -21.47
CA LEU A 786 -21.18 2.78 -20.46
C LEU A 786 -22.63 3.24 -20.71
N GLY A 787 -23.35 3.57 -19.63
CA GLY A 787 -24.70 4.07 -19.68
C GLY A 787 -24.85 5.39 -20.46
N GLU A 788 -25.99 5.61 -21.10
CA GLU A 788 -26.31 6.89 -21.75
C GLU A 788 -26.27 8.03 -20.73
N GLY A 789 -25.42 9.04 -20.97
CA GLY A 789 -25.25 10.19 -20.08
C GLY A 789 -24.10 10.08 -19.08
N THR A 790 -23.32 8.99 -19.06
CA THR A 790 -22.11 8.90 -18.24
C THR A 790 -21.05 9.85 -18.81
N THR A 791 -20.68 10.87 -18.03
CA THR A 791 -19.59 11.81 -18.32
C THR A 791 -18.28 11.28 -17.75
N LEU A 792 -17.14 11.85 -18.16
CA LEU A 792 -15.84 11.51 -17.59
C LEU A 792 -15.81 11.75 -16.06
N GLU A 793 -16.42 12.85 -15.60
CA GLU A 793 -16.50 13.17 -14.16
C GLU A 793 -17.27 12.10 -13.38
N ILE A 794 -18.39 11.60 -13.93
CA ILE A 794 -19.15 10.50 -13.31
C ILE A 794 -18.35 9.19 -13.34
N PHE A 795 -17.64 8.92 -14.42
CA PHE A 795 -16.86 7.70 -14.60
C PHE A 795 -15.67 7.60 -13.60
N ILE A 796 -15.00 8.70 -13.32
CA ILE A 796 -13.88 8.75 -12.36
C ILE A 796 -14.34 8.97 -10.89
N ASP A 797 -15.63 9.30 -10.67
CA ASP A 797 -16.17 9.46 -9.32
C ASP A 797 -16.36 8.10 -8.65
N ARG A 798 -15.49 7.79 -7.72
CA ARG A 798 -15.42 6.50 -7.00
C ARG A 798 -16.57 6.32 -5.99
N ASP A 799 -17.33 7.36 -5.69
CA ASP A 799 -18.52 7.31 -4.84
C ASP A 799 -19.81 7.01 -5.64
N ASN A 800 -19.76 7.22 -6.96
CA ASN A 800 -20.92 7.06 -7.83
C ASN A 800 -21.01 5.61 -8.34
N ARG A 801 -22.16 4.97 -8.13
CA ARG A 801 -22.47 3.62 -8.62
C ARG A 801 -23.39 3.60 -9.83
N ALA A 802 -23.78 4.77 -10.34
CA ALA A 802 -24.68 4.85 -11.48
C ALA A 802 -23.91 4.68 -12.80
N GLY A 803 -24.29 3.69 -13.60
CA GLY A 803 -24.09 3.71 -15.03
C GLY A 803 -22.73 3.36 -15.61
N GLY A 804 -21.76 3.02 -14.81
CA GLY A 804 -20.38 2.76 -15.21
C GLY A 804 -19.42 3.76 -14.59
N SER A 805 -18.73 3.32 -13.51
CA SER A 805 -17.75 4.13 -12.81
C SER A 805 -16.56 3.28 -12.32
N ILE A 806 -15.41 3.92 -12.18
CA ILE A 806 -14.25 3.32 -11.50
C ILE A 806 -14.49 3.37 -10.00
N ILE A 807 -14.69 2.21 -9.37
CA ILE A 807 -14.89 2.10 -7.92
C ILE A 807 -13.59 1.91 -7.13
N SER A 808 -12.53 1.45 -7.81
CA SER A 808 -11.19 1.30 -7.21
C SER A 808 -10.11 1.37 -8.28
N SER A 809 -8.96 1.92 -7.95
CA SER A 809 -7.78 1.89 -8.81
C SER A 809 -6.53 1.59 -7.99
N GLN A 810 -5.61 0.83 -8.58
CA GLN A 810 -4.33 0.45 -7.98
C GLN A 810 -3.22 0.61 -9.03
N LYS A 811 -2.09 1.14 -8.61
CA LYS A 811 -0.87 1.28 -9.41
C LYS A 811 0.31 0.73 -8.62
N VAL A 812 1.10 -0.13 -9.27
CA VAL A 812 2.33 -0.68 -8.70
C VAL A 812 3.47 -0.46 -9.68
N GLY A 813 4.49 0.27 -9.27
CA GLY A 813 5.68 0.49 -10.09
C GLY A 813 6.53 -0.78 -10.22
N PRO A 814 7.28 -0.96 -11.34
CA PRO A 814 8.09 -2.16 -11.58
C PRO A 814 9.10 -2.45 -10.48
N SER A 815 9.75 -1.43 -9.93
CA SER A 815 10.74 -1.59 -8.84
C SER A 815 10.12 -2.13 -7.54
N ILE A 816 8.88 -1.73 -7.23
CA ILE A 816 8.13 -2.26 -6.08
C ILE A 816 7.76 -3.72 -6.33
N ALA A 817 7.27 -4.05 -7.53
CA ALA A 817 6.90 -5.42 -7.89
C ALA A 817 8.09 -6.40 -7.74
N ASP A 818 9.30 -6.01 -8.18
CA ASP A 818 10.51 -6.84 -8.02
C ASP A 818 10.93 -7.00 -6.56
N ASP A 819 10.77 -5.96 -5.73
CA ASP A 819 11.02 -6.06 -4.29
C ASP A 819 10.04 -7.01 -3.61
N ILE A 820 8.77 -6.95 -3.97
CA ILE A 820 7.73 -7.85 -3.45
C ILE A 820 8.06 -9.30 -3.83
N LYS A 821 8.45 -9.59 -5.09
CA LYS A 821 8.89 -10.92 -5.52
C LYS A 821 10.02 -11.48 -4.66
N THR A 822 11.07 -10.67 -4.51
CA THR A 822 12.25 -11.07 -3.77
C THR A 822 11.94 -11.32 -2.30
N SER A 823 11.18 -10.41 -1.68
CA SER A 823 10.74 -10.53 -0.30
C SER A 823 9.84 -11.76 -0.08
N ALA A 824 8.96 -12.07 -1.05
CA ALA A 824 8.09 -13.24 -1.01
C ALA A 824 8.90 -14.56 -0.96
N VAL A 825 9.89 -14.70 -1.83
CA VAL A 825 10.75 -15.90 -1.87
C VAL A 825 11.54 -16.03 -0.56
N TRP A 826 12.20 -14.96 -0.12
CA TRP A 826 13.01 -14.98 1.09
C TRP A 826 12.18 -15.21 2.35
N SER A 827 10.96 -14.68 2.43
CA SER A 827 10.08 -14.91 3.59
C SER A 827 9.71 -16.39 3.76
N VAL A 828 9.39 -17.09 2.66
CA VAL A 828 9.09 -18.53 2.68
C VAL A 828 10.34 -19.35 3.05
N VAL A 829 11.49 -19.06 2.43
CA VAL A 829 12.76 -19.75 2.74
C VAL A 829 13.14 -19.56 4.21
N LEU A 830 13.08 -18.31 4.71
CA LEU A 830 13.41 -18.00 6.10
C LEU A 830 12.44 -18.68 7.06
N ALA A 831 11.14 -18.75 6.75
CA ALA A 831 10.16 -19.45 7.57
C ALA A 831 10.47 -20.94 7.67
N LEU A 832 10.79 -21.61 6.55
CA LEU A 832 11.17 -23.01 6.55
C LEU A 832 12.43 -23.29 7.38
N ILE A 833 13.45 -22.43 7.26
CA ILE A 833 14.70 -22.53 8.02
C ILE A 833 14.44 -22.29 9.51
N ALA A 834 13.72 -21.23 9.88
CA ALA A 834 13.45 -20.87 11.26
C ALA A 834 12.64 -21.96 11.98
N ILE A 835 11.61 -22.50 11.31
CA ILE A 835 10.79 -23.60 11.86
C ILE A 835 11.63 -24.88 11.95
N GLY A 836 12.39 -25.24 10.92
CA GLY A 836 13.26 -26.41 10.95
C GLY A 836 14.28 -26.36 12.08
N LEU A 837 14.88 -25.19 12.31
CA LEU A 837 15.81 -24.95 13.42
C LEU A 837 15.11 -25.03 14.78
N TYR A 838 13.92 -24.42 14.90
CA TYR A 838 13.12 -24.52 16.12
C TYR A 838 12.81 -25.97 16.51
N ILE A 839 12.38 -26.77 15.53
CA ILE A 839 12.08 -28.21 15.77
C ILE A 839 13.34 -28.98 16.15
N LEU A 840 14.48 -28.68 15.53
CA LEU A 840 15.77 -29.27 15.86
C LEU A 840 16.16 -29.03 17.33
N ILE A 841 16.04 -27.77 17.76
CA ILE A 841 16.32 -27.38 19.15
C ILE A 841 15.31 -28.03 20.11
N ARG A 842 14.03 -28.01 19.78
CA ARG A 842 12.94 -28.44 20.66
C ARG A 842 12.93 -29.97 20.88
N PHE A 843 13.18 -30.75 19.84
CA PHE A 843 13.16 -32.21 19.92
C PHE A 843 14.54 -32.83 20.03
N SER A 844 15.60 -32.05 19.87
CA SER A 844 17.02 -32.52 19.92
C SER A 844 17.28 -33.73 19.03
N ASN A 845 16.53 -33.88 17.93
CA ASN A 845 16.62 -34.99 17.00
C ASN A 845 16.46 -34.51 15.54
N ILE A 846 17.52 -34.70 14.75
CA ILE A 846 17.56 -34.28 13.36
C ILE A 846 16.45 -34.94 12.51
N ALA A 847 16.05 -36.15 12.81
CA ALA A 847 15.04 -36.88 12.03
C ALA A 847 13.67 -36.21 12.07
N PHE A 848 13.27 -35.66 13.21
CA PHE A 848 12.01 -34.89 13.33
C PHE A 848 12.08 -33.57 12.58
N SER A 849 13.22 -32.88 12.64
CA SER A 849 13.44 -31.64 11.89
C SER A 849 13.38 -31.87 10.38
N ILE A 850 14.08 -32.88 9.87
CA ILE A 850 14.04 -33.24 8.44
C ILE A 850 12.63 -33.64 8.03
N GLY A 851 11.95 -34.51 8.82
CA GLY A 851 10.59 -34.94 8.53
C GLY A 851 9.60 -33.78 8.42
N ALA A 852 9.69 -32.83 9.35
CA ALA A 852 8.85 -31.63 9.33
C ALA A 852 9.17 -30.72 8.14
N THR A 853 10.44 -30.39 7.92
CA THR A 853 10.85 -29.45 6.87
C THR A 853 10.51 -29.98 5.47
N VAL A 854 10.77 -31.28 5.22
CA VAL A 854 10.41 -31.92 3.93
C VAL A 854 8.89 -31.89 3.72
N ALA A 855 8.10 -32.16 4.74
CA ALA A 855 6.63 -32.11 4.61
C ALA A 855 6.14 -30.67 4.37
N LEU A 856 6.70 -29.67 5.03
CA LEU A 856 6.36 -28.25 4.78
C LEU A 856 6.75 -27.79 3.37
N MET A 857 7.88 -28.25 2.85
CA MET A 857 8.26 -27.99 1.44
C MET A 857 7.24 -28.61 0.47
N VAL A 858 6.81 -29.85 0.74
CA VAL A 858 5.79 -30.54 -0.05
C VAL A 858 4.46 -29.78 0.01
N ASP A 859 4.03 -29.34 1.19
CA ASP A 859 2.81 -28.54 1.37
C ASP A 859 2.85 -27.27 0.53
N THR A 860 3.97 -26.54 0.58
CA THR A 860 4.17 -25.30 -0.19
C THR A 860 4.10 -25.55 -1.70
N VAL A 861 4.82 -26.57 -2.20
CA VAL A 861 4.82 -26.93 -3.63
C VAL A 861 3.43 -27.31 -4.12
N LEU A 862 2.65 -28.03 -3.29
CA LEU A 862 1.31 -28.45 -3.66
C LEU A 862 0.30 -27.29 -3.67
N ILE A 863 0.40 -26.35 -2.73
CA ILE A 863 -0.47 -25.15 -2.74
C ILE A 863 -0.21 -24.33 -4.00
N ILE A 864 1.07 -24.05 -4.32
CA ILE A 864 1.46 -23.32 -5.54
C ILE A 864 1.02 -24.10 -6.79
N GLY A 865 1.23 -25.42 -6.81
CA GLY A 865 0.83 -26.27 -7.93
C GLY A 865 -0.68 -26.33 -8.14
N ALA A 866 -1.47 -26.34 -7.08
CA ALA A 866 -2.93 -26.29 -7.16
C ALA A 866 -3.42 -24.98 -7.78
N TYR A 867 -2.80 -23.83 -7.46
CA TYR A 867 -3.10 -22.55 -8.11
C TYR A 867 -2.80 -22.60 -9.62
N SER A 868 -1.66 -23.14 -10.02
CA SER A 868 -1.32 -23.33 -11.44
C SER A 868 -2.32 -24.26 -12.16
N LEU A 869 -2.73 -25.36 -11.52
CA LEU A 869 -3.67 -26.32 -12.12
C LEU A 869 -5.10 -25.77 -12.25
N CYS A 870 -5.59 -25.10 -11.19
CA CYS A 870 -6.98 -24.66 -11.11
C CYS A 870 -7.24 -23.30 -11.77
N TYR A 871 -6.18 -22.54 -12.13
CA TYR A 871 -6.32 -21.26 -12.81
C TYR A 871 -7.13 -21.39 -14.10
N GLY A 872 -8.15 -20.51 -14.24
CA GLY A 872 -9.06 -20.47 -15.38
C GLY A 872 -10.20 -21.51 -15.34
N TRP A 873 -10.25 -22.40 -14.32
CA TRP A 873 -11.34 -23.36 -14.14
C TRP A 873 -12.29 -22.96 -13.02
N MET A 874 -11.76 -22.22 -12.04
CA MET A 874 -12.55 -21.77 -10.90
C MET A 874 -13.33 -20.48 -11.23
N PRO A 875 -14.54 -20.31 -10.65
CA PRO A 875 -15.37 -19.13 -10.88
C PRO A 875 -14.89 -17.87 -10.12
N PHE A 876 -13.68 -17.88 -9.58
CA PHE A 876 -13.05 -16.78 -8.86
C PHE A 876 -11.58 -16.64 -9.25
N SER A 877 -11.00 -15.47 -9.01
CA SER A 877 -9.61 -15.21 -9.38
C SER A 877 -8.64 -16.03 -8.52
N LEU A 878 -7.70 -16.74 -9.18
CA LEU A 878 -6.56 -17.43 -8.59
C LEU A 878 -5.25 -16.73 -8.94
N GLU A 879 -5.27 -15.38 -9.02
CA GLU A 879 -4.06 -14.59 -9.18
C GLU A 879 -3.22 -14.65 -7.90
N ILE A 880 -1.92 -14.74 -8.10
CA ILE A 880 -0.95 -14.67 -7.00
C ILE A 880 -0.69 -13.20 -6.72
N ASP A 881 -1.09 -12.76 -5.54
CA ASP A 881 -0.88 -11.45 -4.99
C ASP A 881 -0.08 -11.52 -3.68
N GLN A 882 0.13 -10.39 -3.03
CA GLN A 882 0.77 -10.39 -1.72
C GLN A 882 -0.02 -11.19 -0.68
N THR A 883 -1.36 -11.21 -0.73
CA THR A 883 -2.21 -11.93 0.23
C THR A 883 -2.02 -13.43 0.12
N PHE A 884 -1.76 -13.97 -1.07
CA PHE A 884 -1.42 -15.37 -1.29
C PHE A 884 -0.13 -15.78 -0.57
N ILE A 885 0.91 -14.91 -0.55
CA ILE A 885 2.13 -15.19 0.23
C ILE A 885 1.82 -15.26 1.72
N GLY A 886 0.96 -14.36 2.20
CA GLY A 886 0.43 -14.41 3.57
C GLY A 886 -0.28 -15.73 3.86
N ALA A 887 -1.08 -16.24 2.93
CA ALA A 887 -1.76 -17.53 3.05
C ALA A 887 -0.77 -18.70 3.11
N ILE A 888 0.26 -18.73 2.25
CA ILE A 888 1.30 -19.80 2.27
C ILE A 888 2.02 -19.82 3.62
N LEU A 889 2.53 -18.66 4.08
CA LEU A 889 3.24 -18.57 5.34
C LEU A 889 2.36 -18.99 6.53
N THR A 890 1.11 -18.61 6.52
CA THR A 890 0.14 -18.99 7.55
C THR A 890 -0.19 -20.48 7.49
N ALA A 891 -0.34 -21.04 6.27
CA ALA A 891 -0.55 -22.47 6.08
C ALA A 891 0.65 -23.30 6.57
N ILE A 892 1.88 -22.85 6.33
CA ILE A 892 3.12 -23.43 6.88
C ILE A 892 3.05 -23.42 8.43
N GLY A 893 2.70 -22.26 9.03
CA GLY A 893 2.57 -22.09 10.48
C GLY A 893 1.48 -22.98 11.10
N TYR A 894 0.38 -23.20 10.38
CA TYR A 894 -0.68 -24.10 10.81
C TYR A 894 -0.30 -25.58 10.63
N SER A 895 0.25 -25.94 9.49
CA SER A 895 0.63 -27.31 9.15
C SER A 895 1.67 -27.90 10.10
N ILE A 896 2.58 -27.08 10.62
CA ILE A 896 3.58 -27.51 11.57
C ILE A 896 2.97 -27.94 12.92
N ASN A 897 1.81 -27.39 13.31
CA ASN A 897 1.13 -27.73 14.54
C ASN A 897 0.83 -29.21 14.63
N ASP A 898 0.22 -29.80 13.59
CA ASP A 898 -0.09 -31.25 13.57
C ASP A 898 1.19 -32.10 13.63
N LYS A 899 2.25 -31.69 12.93
CA LYS A 899 3.55 -32.37 12.91
C LYS A 899 4.21 -32.40 14.29
N VAL A 900 4.22 -31.27 14.99
CA VAL A 900 4.80 -31.15 16.34
C VAL A 900 4.09 -32.08 17.31
N VAL A 901 2.76 -32.15 17.26
CA VAL A 901 1.95 -32.98 18.13
C VAL A 901 2.19 -34.48 17.88
N ILE A 902 2.25 -34.86 16.60
CA ILE A 902 2.57 -36.26 16.23
C ILE A 902 3.97 -36.60 16.76
N PHE A 903 4.95 -35.76 16.58
CA PHE A 903 6.32 -35.98 17.03
C PHE A 903 6.44 -35.97 18.55
N ASP A 904 5.70 -35.13 19.25
CA ASP A 904 5.63 -35.15 20.72
C ASP A 904 5.05 -36.49 21.21
N ARG A 905 4.01 -37.03 20.54
CA ARG A 905 3.43 -38.32 20.86
C ARG A 905 4.40 -39.48 20.56
N VAL A 906 5.11 -39.42 19.43
CA VAL A 906 6.15 -40.40 19.10
C VAL A 906 7.25 -40.41 20.18
N ARG A 907 7.69 -39.22 20.61
CA ARG A 907 8.71 -39.09 21.68
C ARG A 907 8.19 -39.64 23.02
N GLU A 908 6.95 -39.35 23.38
CA GLU A 908 6.29 -39.87 24.57
C GLU A 908 6.27 -41.42 24.55
N PHE A 909 5.89 -42.03 23.43
CA PHE A 909 5.82 -43.48 23.27
C PHE A 909 7.21 -44.17 23.27
N ILE A 910 8.23 -43.51 22.72
CA ILE A 910 9.62 -43.95 22.83
C ILE A 910 10.04 -44.03 24.29
N GLY A 911 9.64 -43.07 25.14
CA GLY A 911 9.92 -43.06 26.57
C GLY A 911 9.13 -44.11 27.34
N LEU A 912 7.85 -44.31 27.02
CA LEU A 912 6.96 -45.25 27.71
C LEU A 912 7.24 -46.74 27.34
N TYR A 913 7.57 -46.99 26.07
CA TYR A 913 7.73 -48.33 25.51
C TYR A 913 9.07 -48.57 24.81
N PRO A 914 10.23 -48.44 25.51
CA PRO A 914 11.54 -48.47 24.88
C PRO A 914 11.94 -49.79 24.20
N LYS A 915 11.22 -50.90 24.53
CA LYS A 915 11.45 -52.23 23.96
C LYS A 915 10.49 -52.62 22.81
N ARG A 916 9.53 -51.72 22.47
CA ARG A 916 8.53 -51.98 21.43
C ARG A 916 9.19 -51.81 20.04
N ASP A 917 8.70 -52.60 19.08
CA ASP A 917 9.15 -52.43 17.68
C ASP A 917 8.81 -51.03 17.18
N ARG A 918 9.75 -50.45 16.48
CA ARG A 918 9.69 -49.07 16.04
C ARG A 918 8.52 -48.80 15.08
N THR A 919 8.23 -49.76 14.15
CA THR A 919 7.13 -49.65 13.21
C THR A 919 5.80 -49.61 13.96
N GLN A 920 5.65 -50.49 14.95
CA GLN A 920 4.49 -50.54 15.80
C GLN A 920 4.33 -49.27 16.63
N LEU A 921 5.44 -48.76 17.20
CA LEU A 921 5.48 -47.54 18.00
C LEU A 921 5.01 -46.32 17.20
N PHE A 922 5.50 -46.11 15.95
CA PHE A 922 5.04 -45.03 15.09
C PHE A 922 3.56 -45.20 14.69
N ASN A 923 3.13 -46.41 14.31
CA ASN A 923 1.73 -46.69 13.99
C ASN A 923 0.79 -46.40 15.17
N ASP A 924 1.14 -46.85 16.37
CA ASP A 924 0.33 -46.60 17.57
C ASP A 924 0.27 -45.12 17.93
N SER A 925 1.39 -44.37 17.78
CA SER A 925 1.44 -42.93 18.00
C SER A 925 0.51 -42.20 17.04
N LEU A 926 0.54 -42.55 15.75
CA LEU A 926 -0.30 -41.92 14.72
C LEU A 926 -1.79 -42.27 14.93
N ASN A 927 -2.13 -43.53 15.24
CA ASN A 927 -3.50 -43.93 15.48
C ASN A 927 -4.11 -43.25 16.72
N THR A 928 -3.34 -43.04 17.79
CA THR A 928 -3.82 -42.37 19.00
C THR A 928 -4.00 -40.85 18.80
N THR A 929 -3.26 -40.23 17.87
CA THR A 929 -3.41 -38.80 17.57
C THR A 929 -4.42 -38.53 16.46
N LEU A 930 -4.87 -39.52 15.70
CA LEU A 930 -5.67 -39.36 14.48
C LEU A 930 -7.00 -38.63 14.73
N ALA A 931 -7.76 -39.05 15.74
CA ALA A 931 -9.05 -38.43 16.08
C ALA A 931 -8.88 -36.92 16.42
N ARG A 932 -7.81 -36.59 17.13
CA ARG A 932 -7.48 -35.23 17.48
C ARG A 932 -7.09 -34.39 16.24
N THR A 933 -6.15 -34.89 15.43
CA THR A 933 -5.70 -34.22 14.20
C THR A 933 -6.87 -33.91 13.26
N ILE A 934 -7.80 -34.82 13.09
CA ILE A 934 -9.01 -34.59 12.29
C ILE A 934 -9.92 -33.54 12.94
N ASN A 935 -10.15 -33.60 14.26
CA ASN A 935 -11.01 -32.63 14.94
C ASN A 935 -10.45 -31.20 14.88
N THR A 936 -9.14 -31.03 15.03
CA THR A 936 -8.48 -29.72 14.92
C THR A 936 -8.55 -29.16 13.50
N SER A 937 -8.25 -30.00 12.50
CA SER A 937 -8.35 -29.60 11.10
C SER A 937 -9.79 -29.31 10.67
N LEU A 938 -10.77 -30.08 11.16
CA LEU A 938 -12.18 -29.87 10.84
C LEU A 938 -12.72 -28.57 11.45
N SER A 939 -12.35 -28.22 12.69
CA SER A 939 -12.74 -26.96 13.32
C SER A 939 -12.24 -25.76 12.54
N THR A 940 -10.98 -25.77 12.12
CA THR A 940 -10.39 -24.72 11.30
C THR A 940 -10.98 -24.69 9.88
N LEU A 941 -11.22 -25.85 9.29
CA LEU A 941 -11.84 -25.95 7.96
C LEU A 941 -13.26 -25.36 7.94
N ILE A 942 -14.06 -25.58 8.96
CA ILE A 942 -15.40 -24.99 9.11
C ILE A 942 -15.32 -23.45 9.06
N VAL A 943 -14.38 -22.88 9.79
CA VAL A 943 -14.15 -21.43 9.82
C VAL A 943 -13.72 -20.91 8.45
N LEU A 944 -12.76 -21.56 7.82
CA LEU A 944 -12.26 -21.19 6.49
C LEU A 944 -13.31 -21.33 5.38
N LEU A 945 -14.15 -22.35 5.44
CA LEU A 945 -15.28 -22.52 4.52
C LEU A 945 -16.32 -21.40 4.68
N SER A 946 -16.59 -20.97 5.91
CA SER A 946 -17.49 -19.83 6.14
C SER A 946 -16.95 -18.55 5.49
N ILE A 947 -15.64 -18.28 5.62
CA ILE A 947 -14.98 -17.15 4.95
C ILE A 947 -15.00 -17.32 3.44
N PHE A 948 -14.71 -18.51 2.92
CA PHE A 948 -14.67 -18.80 1.49
C PHE A 948 -16.01 -18.56 0.80
N ILE A 949 -17.12 -18.94 1.46
CA ILE A 949 -18.47 -18.83 0.92
C ILE A 949 -19.02 -17.40 1.06
N LEU A 950 -18.81 -16.75 2.21
CA LEU A 950 -19.47 -15.50 2.60
C LEU A 950 -18.56 -14.28 2.62
N GLY A 951 -17.24 -14.47 2.57
CA GLY A 951 -16.24 -13.41 2.81
C GLY A 951 -15.95 -12.48 1.63
N GLY A 952 -16.67 -12.62 0.51
CA GLY A 952 -16.45 -11.79 -0.67
C GLY A 952 -15.21 -12.16 -1.49
N ASP A 953 -15.09 -11.53 -2.67
CA ASP A 953 -14.04 -11.90 -3.63
C ASP A 953 -12.64 -11.52 -3.17
N SER A 954 -12.50 -10.43 -2.40
CA SER A 954 -11.20 -9.94 -1.91
C SER A 954 -10.44 -10.94 -1.04
N ILE A 955 -11.14 -11.80 -0.28
CA ILE A 955 -10.53 -12.80 0.62
C ILE A 955 -10.77 -14.23 0.20
N ARG A 956 -11.55 -14.48 -0.87
CA ARG A 956 -11.90 -15.83 -1.33
C ARG A 956 -10.69 -16.62 -1.79
N SER A 957 -9.78 -16.01 -2.58
CA SER A 957 -8.53 -16.62 -3.00
C SER A 957 -7.64 -16.99 -1.80
N PHE A 958 -7.47 -16.06 -0.85
CA PHE A 958 -6.76 -16.30 0.40
C PHE A 958 -7.35 -17.49 1.19
N ALA A 959 -8.69 -17.50 1.38
CA ALA A 959 -9.37 -18.58 2.08
C ALA A 959 -9.19 -19.93 1.36
N PHE A 960 -9.20 -19.96 0.02
CA PHE A 960 -8.94 -21.16 -0.76
C PHE A 960 -7.53 -21.71 -0.55
N ALA A 961 -6.50 -20.85 -0.58
CA ALA A 961 -5.13 -21.26 -0.27
C ALA A 961 -5.00 -21.85 1.13
N MET A 962 -5.66 -21.24 2.10
CA MET A 962 -5.68 -21.73 3.48
C MET A 962 -6.41 -23.08 3.62
N ILE A 963 -7.55 -23.27 2.94
CA ILE A 963 -8.27 -24.56 2.91
C ILE A 963 -7.36 -25.67 2.35
N LEU A 964 -6.69 -25.38 1.22
CA LEU A 964 -5.70 -26.30 0.66
C LEU A 964 -4.57 -26.59 1.67
N GLY A 965 -4.05 -25.56 2.31
CA GLY A 965 -2.99 -25.66 3.31
C GLY A 965 -3.37 -26.53 4.51
N VAL A 966 -4.57 -26.37 5.04
CA VAL A 966 -5.08 -27.22 6.15
C VAL A 966 -5.26 -28.65 5.69
N VAL A 967 -5.91 -28.92 4.57
CA VAL A 967 -6.18 -30.27 4.08
C VAL A 967 -4.87 -30.98 3.71
N ILE A 968 -4.01 -30.35 2.92
CA ILE A 968 -2.71 -30.90 2.51
C ILE A 968 -1.82 -31.09 3.74
N GLY A 969 -1.75 -30.10 4.64
CA GLY A 969 -0.93 -30.14 5.85
C GLY A 969 -1.29 -31.26 6.80
N THR A 970 -2.58 -31.51 6.98
CA THR A 970 -3.08 -32.65 7.79
C THR A 970 -2.68 -33.98 7.17
N LEU A 971 -2.90 -34.16 5.87
CA LEU A 971 -2.52 -35.37 5.16
C LEU A 971 -1.00 -35.57 5.13
N SER A 972 -0.22 -34.52 4.88
CA SER A 972 1.24 -34.60 4.83
C SER A 972 1.87 -34.90 6.19
N SER A 973 1.22 -34.49 7.29
CA SER A 973 1.66 -34.85 8.65
C SER A 973 1.65 -36.35 8.89
N LEU A 974 0.61 -37.05 8.42
CA LEU A 974 0.44 -38.50 8.58
C LEU A 974 1.25 -39.28 7.52
N PHE A 975 1.24 -38.85 6.27
CA PHE A 975 1.72 -39.63 5.13
C PHE A 975 3.08 -39.20 4.57
N VAL A 976 3.64 -38.05 5.00
CA VAL A 976 4.96 -37.56 4.58
C VAL A 976 5.86 -37.35 5.79
N ALA A 977 5.47 -36.48 6.75
CA ALA A 977 6.34 -36.09 7.86
C ALA A 977 6.73 -37.27 8.76
N ALA A 978 5.75 -38.05 9.23
CA ALA A 978 5.99 -39.20 10.11
C ALA A 978 6.79 -40.30 9.40
N PRO A 979 6.48 -40.71 8.14
CA PRO A 979 7.28 -41.69 7.42
C PRO A 979 8.72 -41.20 7.10
N VAL A 980 8.93 -39.94 6.76
CA VAL A 980 10.28 -39.38 6.55
C VAL A 980 11.07 -39.41 7.86
N ALA A 981 10.47 -38.99 8.97
CA ALA A 981 11.11 -39.07 10.30
C ALA A 981 11.46 -40.52 10.67
N TYR A 982 10.54 -41.45 10.36
CA TYR A 982 10.80 -42.90 10.58
C TYR A 982 11.98 -43.42 9.80
N LEU A 983 12.14 -43.05 8.52
CA LEU A 983 13.24 -43.51 7.66
C LEU A 983 14.57 -42.84 8.07
N THR A 984 14.57 -41.56 8.40
CA THR A 984 15.78 -40.81 8.75
C THR A 984 16.32 -41.12 10.15
N MET A 985 15.49 -41.54 11.07
CA MET A 985 15.89 -41.88 12.44
C MET A 985 16.90 -43.05 12.52
N GLY A 986 17.05 -43.89 11.48
CA GLY A 986 17.97 -45.02 11.43
C GLY A 986 17.65 -46.15 12.45
N HIS A 987 18.54 -47.11 12.65
CA HIS A 987 18.32 -48.25 13.54
C HIS A 987 18.60 -47.96 15.02
N LYS A 988 19.24 -46.83 15.37
CA LYS A 988 19.55 -46.47 16.78
C LYS A 988 18.47 -45.57 17.33
N MET A 989 17.79 -46.02 18.41
CA MET A 989 16.91 -45.15 19.18
C MET A 989 17.69 -44.02 19.87
N PRO A 990 17.14 -42.79 19.94
CA PRO A 990 17.79 -41.70 20.67
C PRO A 990 17.96 -42.10 22.15
N LYS A 991 19.15 -41.89 22.72
CA LYS A 991 19.36 -42.00 24.18
C LYS A 991 18.45 -40.99 24.89
N GLN A 992 17.82 -41.39 25.99
CA GLN A 992 17.07 -40.46 26.83
C GLN A 992 17.95 -39.30 27.29
N ALA A 993 17.48 -38.07 27.13
CA ALA A 993 18.07 -36.88 27.73
C ALA A 993 17.79 -36.88 29.25
N GLY A 994 18.44 -37.76 29.99
CA GLY A 994 18.26 -38.01 31.41
C GLY A 994 19.38 -38.79 32.09
N GLU A 995 20.34 -39.29 31.31
CA GLU A 995 21.58 -39.93 31.84
C GLU A 995 22.82 -39.11 31.42
N ALA A 996 22.85 -37.86 31.78
CA ALA A 996 24.10 -37.12 32.01
C ALA A 996 23.98 -36.54 33.41
N GLU A 997 24.86 -37.09 34.28
CA GLU A 997 25.10 -36.59 35.62
C GLU A 997 25.28 -35.07 35.71
#